data_178eb84e95f6e53ba6d999df7cbae9e8
#
_entry.id   178eb84e95f6e53ba6d999df7cbae9e8
#
_cell.length_a   1.000
_cell.length_b   1.000
_cell.length_c   1.000
_cell.angle_alpha   90.00
_cell.angle_beta   90.00
_cell.angle_gamma   90.00
#
_symmetry.space_group_name_H-M   'P 1'
#
loop_
_entity.id
_entity.type
_entity.pdbx_description
1 polymer ?
#
loop_
_entity_poly.entity_id
_entity_poly.type
_entity_poly.pdbx_seq_one_letter_code
_entity_poly.pdbx_strand_id
1 'polypeptide(L)'
;MTEGGMITLNIDGVDIKARQGQTILEAARSARFYIPSLCYYPGLKPLPQVIPDEACQLCVVEAKDNTVANGNVVLSCVTPVSERMVVNTGTPRIREIQRKNLLAILVRQPTDICFEKRNCELQKVIDYVGLKEIPVHVPRSLPSSTDNPFFVRDSSFCILCNRCLRVCDEIRGLGVIEPAFPCHKACPAGIDIPRYIRLIARGRPNAALAVIRENVPFPGVLGRVCAAPCEDDCRRGQDVDRAIRIRMLKRFPADYGDDSWKKQAKTLPSTGKSIAIVGAGPAGLTCAYYLAKLGHKTTVFEALPEPGGMMRVGIPEYRLPRDILRSEIQEIEKTGVEIRLNARVGSLDSLFEQGYQAIFLAIGAHEEMKLGVEGEDSPGVIRCVEFLRRFNLGEKVEIGNRVGVIGGGNVAIDSARAALRLGAERVSIFYRRTQKEMPAQSEEVEQALEEGVEIVFLVAPSRVYSENHNLELELVRMELGEPDASGRRRPVPIKGTEFIAGLDTLIAAIGERPDIPAGFQLEVGPGNALKVNQDLSTSREGVFAGGDCESGPALVINAVAAGRKAAQSIDRYLGGKGDITEHLVAAEEATTWLEDVPTGGSLATISYLAPQARIKGLSEVEQGINWETAVPEAQR
;
A
#
# COMPACT_ATOMS: atom_id res chain seq x y z
N MET A 1 2.32 -37.56 -10.40
CA MET A 1 2.09 -37.65 -8.96
C MET A 1 3.17 -38.53 -8.41
N THR A 2 4.25 -37.95 -7.89
CA THR A 2 5.34 -38.70 -7.23
C THR A 2 4.78 -39.25 -5.93
N GLU A 3 4.95 -40.56 -5.68
CA GLU A 3 4.61 -41.22 -4.42
C GLU A 3 5.38 -40.57 -3.27
N GLY A 4 4.71 -39.66 -2.53
CA GLY A 4 5.27 -39.06 -1.34
C GLY A 4 5.48 -40.13 -0.28
N GLY A 5 6.72 -40.26 0.26
CA GLY A 5 7.05 -41.22 1.29
C GLY A 5 6.11 -41.11 2.50
N MET A 6 5.80 -42.24 3.11
CA MET A 6 5.07 -42.28 4.39
C MET A 6 6.05 -41.99 5.52
N ILE A 7 5.68 -41.13 6.42
CA ILE A 7 6.42 -40.78 7.64
C ILE A 7 5.62 -41.22 8.87
N THR A 8 6.34 -41.50 9.95
CA THR A 8 5.75 -41.86 11.24
C THR A 8 5.95 -40.74 12.24
N LEU A 9 4.88 -40.29 12.86
CA LEU A 9 4.90 -39.29 13.93
C LEU A 9 4.01 -39.75 15.10
N ASN A 10 4.24 -39.18 16.27
CA ASN A 10 3.47 -39.48 17.48
C ASN A 10 2.52 -38.34 17.81
N ILE A 11 1.22 -38.64 17.97
CA ILE A 11 0.24 -37.66 18.46
C ILE A 11 -0.37 -38.17 19.76
N ASP A 12 -0.21 -37.43 20.83
CA ASP A 12 -0.70 -37.74 22.18
C ASP A 12 -0.36 -39.18 22.62
N GLY A 13 0.86 -39.62 22.34
CA GLY A 13 1.36 -40.96 22.71
C GLY A 13 1.04 -42.08 21.69
N VAL A 14 0.33 -41.78 20.61
CA VAL A 14 -0.04 -42.78 19.59
C VAL A 14 0.75 -42.53 18.29
N ASP A 15 1.43 -43.56 17.79
CA ASP A 15 2.15 -43.50 16.53
C ASP A 15 1.18 -43.59 15.35
N ILE A 16 1.25 -42.63 14.45
CA ILE A 16 0.43 -42.56 13.25
C ILE A 16 1.31 -42.44 12.00
N LYS A 17 0.77 -42.88 10.86
CA LYS A 17 1.39 -42.72 9.55
C LYS A 17 0.77 -41.56 8.80
N ALA A 18 1.60 -40.67 8.25
CA ALA A 18 1.18 -39.52 7.44
C ALA A 18 1.97 -39.47 6.13
N ARG A 19 1.43 -38.81 5.12
CA ARG A 19 2.16 -38.55 3.88
C ARG A 19 3.09 -37.36 4.05
N GLN A 20 4.27 -37.45 3.49
CA GLN A 20 5.18 -36.32 3.44
C GLN A 20 4.50 -35.11 2.77
N GLY A 21 4.59 -33.91 3.39
CA GLY A 21 3.95 -32.69 2.92
C GLY A 21 2.57 -32.41 3.51
N GLN A 22 1.93 -33.37 4.23
CA GLN A 22 0.74 -33.08 5.02
C GLN A 22 1.07 -32.15 6.19
N THR A 23 0.09 -31.36 6.62
CA THR A 23 0.16 -30.62 7.88
C THR A 23 -0.18 -31.51 9.06
N ILE A 24 0.24 -31.09 10.27
CA ILE A 24 -0.11 -31.81 11.52
C ILE A 24 -1.65 -31.97 11.64
N LEU A 25 -2.42 -30.94 11.29
CA LEU A 25 -3.88 -30.97 11.35
C LEU A 25 -4.49 -32.00 10.37
N GLU A 26 -3.95 -32.11 9.16
CA GLU A 26 -4.40 -33.08 8.17
C GLU A 26 -4.05 -34.52 8.59
N ALA A 27 -2.84 -34.72 9.10
CA ALA A 27 -2.43 -36.01 9.63
C ALA A 27 -3.29 -36.43 10.83
N ALA A 28 -3.51 -35.54 11.79
CA ALA A 28 -4.36 -35.76 12.95
C ALA A 28 -5.81 -36.14 12.54
N ARG A 29 -6.42 -35.39 11.61
CA ARG A 29 -7.77 -35.68 11.09
C ARG A 29 -7.84 -37.04 10.39
N SER A 30 -6.84 -37.38 9.60
CA SER A 30 -6.76 -38.70 8.92
C SER A 30 -6.71 -39.85 9.93
N ALA A 31 -6.05 -39.62 11.06
CA ALA A 31 -5.96 -40.56 12.17
C ALA A 31 -7.08 -40.42 13.22
N ARG A 32 -8.12 -39.61 12.94
CA ARG A 32 -9.29 -39.37 13.80
C ARG A 32 -8.95 -38.63 15.13
N PHE A 33 -7.86 -37.97 15.23
CA PHE A 33 -7.58 -37.03 16.32
C PHE A 33 -8.29 -35.70 16.06
N TYR A 34 -8.95 -35.18 17.09
CA TYR A 34 -9.61 -33.88 17.00
C TYR A 34 -8.68 -32.75 17.51
N ILE A 35 -8.36 -31.84 16.60
CA ILE A 35 -7.71 -30.56 16.92
C ILE A 35 -8.71 -29.46 16.55
N PRO A 36 -9.09 -28.55 17.49
CA PRO A 36 -10.10 -27.54 17.19
C PRO A 36 -9.62 -26.56 16.13
N SER A 37 -10.47 -26.22 15.18
CA SER A 37 -10.16 -25.25 14.13
C SER A 37 -11.44 -24.71 13.53
N LEU A 38 -11.54 -23.38 13.32
CA LEU A 38 -12.70 -22.72 12.74
C LEU A 38 -12.40 -22.09 11.36
N CYS A 39 -11.18 -21.67 11.10
CA CYS A 39 -10.79 -21.06 9.82
C CYS A 39 -10.26 -22.06 8.78
N TYR A 40 -9.82 -23.23 9.19
CA TYR A 40 -9.36 -24.28 8.26
C TYR A 40 -10.55 -24.99 7.58
N TYR A 41 -10.43 -25.24 6.28
CA TYR A 41 -11.34 -26.11 5.52
C TYR A 41 -10.55 -26.88 4.47
N PRO A 42 -10.82 -28.21 4.27
CA PRO A 42 -10.16 -28.99 3.22
C PRO A 42 -10.37 -28.36 1.84
N GLY A 43 -9.30 -28.23 1.07
CA GLY A 43 -9.33 -27.65 -0.28
C GLY A 43 -9.14 -26.12 -0.33
N LEU A 44 -9.11 -25.43 0.81
CA LEU A 44 -8.70 -24.03 0.90
C LEU A 44 -7.27 -23.94 1.41
N LYS A 45 -6.50 -22.97 0.93
CA LYS A 45 -5.19 -22.65 1.51
C LYS A 45 -5.37 -22.34 3.00
N PRO A 46 -4.48 -22.79 3.90
CA PRO A 46 -4.59 -22.43 5.31
C PRO A 46 -4.61 -20.92 5.52
N LEU A 47 -5.57 -20.40 6.31
CA LEU A 47 -5.70 -18.94 6.52
C LEU A 47 -4.43 -18.28 7.05
N PRO A 48 -3.63 -18.87 7.96
CA PRO A 48 -2.35 -18.29 8.38
C PRO A 48 -1.33 -18.08 7.26
N GLN A 49 -1.47 -18.75 6.12
CA GLN A 49 -0.63 -18.54 4.93
C GLN A 49 -1.14 -17.41 4.04
N VAL A 50 -2.42 -17.07 4.16
CA VAL A 50 -3.08 -16.03 3.35
C VAL A 50 -3.18 -14.72 4.13
N ILE A 51 -3.66 -14.81 5.36
CA ILE A 51 -3.82 -13.68 6.29
C ILE A 51 -3.45 -14.19 7.70
N PRO A 52 -2.17 -14.17 8.08
CA PRO A 52 -1.69 -14.78 9.33
C PRO A 52 -2.47 -14.39 10.56
N ASP A 53 -2.89 -13.16 10.60
CA ASP A 53 -3.44 -12.53 11.79
C ASP A 53 -4.96 -12.60 11.90
N GLU A 54 -5.66 -13.04 10.87
CA GLU A 54 -7.09 -13.31 10.91
C GLU A 54 -7.40 -14.79 11.22
N ALA A 55 -6.36 -15.59 11.47
CA ALA A 55 -6.53 -16.99 11.81
C ALA A 55 -7.19 -17.18 13.18
N CYS A 56 -8.03 -18.21 13.33
CA CYS A 56 -8.69 -18.51 14.60
C CYS A 56 -7.73 -18.96 15.71
N GLN A 57 -6.51 -19.38 15.34
CA GLN A 57 -5.45 -19.88 16.21
C GLN A 57 -5.88 -20.95 17.26
N LEU A 58 -7.00 -21.64 16.99
CA LEU A 58 -7.48 -22.72 17.86
C LEU A 58 -6.73 -24.03 17.64
N CYS A 59 -6.10 -24.17 16.46
CA CYS A 59 -5.38 -25.38 16.08
C CYS A 59 -3.94 -25.45 16.63
N VAL A 60 -3.63 -24.68 17.68
CA VAL A 60 -2.34 -24.71 18.36
C VAL A 60 -2.08 -26.08 19.01
N VAL A 61 -0.86 -26.55 18.87
CA VAL A 61 -0.34 -27.78 19.48
C VAL A 61 1.10 -27.57 19.92
N GLU A 62 1.59 -28.37 20.87
CA GLU A 62 3.02 -28.45 21.13
C GLU A 62 3.63 -29.50 20.20
N ALA A 63 4.60 -29.11 19.38
CA ALA A 63 5.32 -30.01 18.51
C ALA A 63 6.81 -30.00 18.84
N LYS A 64 7.43 -31.19 18.83
CA LYS A 64 8.85 -31.42 19.05
C LYS A 64 9.38 -32.32 17.93
N ASP A 65 10.48 -31.94 17.34
CA ASP A 65 11.20 -32.77 16.39
C ASP A 65 12.69 -32.89 16.80
N ASN A 66 13.47 -33.61 15.99
CA ASN A 66 14.89 -33.82 16.27
C ASN A 66 15.75 -32.55 16.23
N THR A 67 15.20 -31.41 15.78
CA THR A 67 15.92 -30.14 15.65
C THR A 67 15.65 -29.18 16.80
N VAL A 68 14.60 -29.43 17.61
CA VAL A 68 14.14 -28.53 18.67
C VAL A 68 14.06 -29.29 20.00
N ALA A 69 14.94 -28.95 20.96
CA ALA A 69 15.05 -29.63 22.25
C ALA A 69 13.83 -29.45 23.19
N ASN A 70 13.11 -28.30 23.07
CA ASN A 70 11.90 -28.00 23.83
C ASN A 70 10.71 -27.90 22.86
N GLY A 71 9.57 -28.51 23.20
CA GLY A 71 8.36 -28.45 22.37
C GLY A 71 7.92 -27.01 22.11
N ASN A 72 7.80 -26.64 20.84
CA ASN A 72 7.32 -25.33 20.43
C ASN A 72 5.79 -25.36 20.23
N VAL A 73 5.12 -24.28 20.60
CA VAL A 73 3.72 -24.05 20.26
C VAL A 73 3.65 -23.64 18.79
N VAL A 74 2.93 -24.44 17.98
CA VAL A 74 2.81 -24.23 16.54
C VAL A 74 1.34 -24.32 16.11
N LEU A 75 1.03 -23.72 14.96
CA LEU A 75 -0.29 -23.86 14.32
C LEU A 75 -0.32 -25.14 13.46
N SER A 76 -1.05 -26.13 13.91
CA SER A 76 -1.11 -27.45 13.24
C SER A 76 -1.64 -27.39 11.80
N CYS A 77 -2.41 -26.36 11.43
CA CYS A 77 -2.97 -26.22 10.07
C CYS A 77 -1.95 -25.75 9.01
N VAL A 78 -0.77 -25.27 9.43
CA VAL A 78 0.30 -24.81 8.52
C VAL A 78 1.63 -25.52 8.74
N THR A 79 1.81 -26.19 9.88
CA THR A 79 3.07 -26.87 10.22
C THR A 79 3.12 -28.23 9.53
N PRO A 80 4.07 -28.48 8.64
CA PRO A 80 4.23 -29.79 7.99
C PRO A 80 4.71 -30.85 8.99
N VAL A 81 4.28 -32.09 8.77
CA VAL A 81 4.74 -33.23 9.56
C VAL A 81 6.19 -33.62 9.21
N SER A 82 6.95 -34.07 10.20
CA SER A 82 8.31 -34.60 10.02
C SER A 82 8.44 -35.99 10.67
N GLU A 83 9.45 -36.75 10.22
CA GLU A 83 9.72 -38.10 10.76
C GLU A 83 10.06 -38.03 12.25
N ARG A 84 9.41 -38.90 13.06
CA ARG A 84 9.54 -38.96 14.52
C ARG A 84 9.12 -37.70 15.28
N MET A 85 8.33 -36.83 14.64
CA MET A 85 7.75 -35.68 15.32
C MET A 85 6.82 -36.15 16.44
N VAL A 86 6.90 -35.48 17.60
CA VAL A 86 6.00 -35.70 18.73
C VAL A 86 5.10 -34.49 18.88
N VAL A 87 3.79 -34.72 18.84
CA VAL A 87 2.76 -33.67 18.92
C VAL A 87 1.87 -33.92 20.13
N ASN A 88 1.71 -32.90 20.98
CA ASN A 88 0.78 -32.92 22.10
C ASN A 88 -0.33 -31.89 21.85
N THR A 89 -1.59 -32.37 21.82
CA THR A 89 -2.75 -31.54 21.46
C THR A 89 -3.47 -30.96 22.66
N GLY A 90 -3.24 -31.46 23.87
CA GLY A 90 -4.03 -31.15 25.06
C GLY A 90 -3.25 -30.81 26.31
N THR A 91 -2.01 -30.31 26.23
CA THR A 91 -1.27 -29.86 27.42
C THR A 91 -1.99 -28.71 28.13
N PRO A 92 -1.75 -28.49 29.43
CA PRO A 92 -2.34 -27.35 30.14
C PRO A 92 -2.08 -26.01 29.45
N ARG A 93 -0.87 -25.81 28.92
CA ARG A 93 -0.48 -24.63 28.16
C ARG A 93 -1.31 -24.48 26.88
N ILE A 94 -1.48 -25.54 26.11
CA ILE A 94 -2.29 -25.53 24.88
C ILE A 94 -3.76 -25.24 25.19
N ARG A 95 -4.31 -25.86 26.24
CA ARG A 95 -5.69 -25.62 26.66
C ARG A 95 -5.95 -24.18 27.06
N GLU A 96 -5.00 -23.54 27.74
CA GLU A 96 -5.09 -22.14 28.11
C GLU A 96 -5.10 -21.23 26.87
N ILE A 97 -4.20 -21.47 25.92
CA ILE A 97 -4.15 -20.71 24.64
C ILE A 97 -5.46 -20.90 23.85
N GLN A 98 -5.94 -22.15 23.71
CA GLN A 98 -7.19 -22.42 23.02
C GLN A 98 -8.38 -21.74 23.71
N ARG A 99 -8.42 -21.73 25.02
CA ARG A 99 -9.47 -21.06 25.81
C ARG A 99 -9.46 -19.55 25.58
N LYS A 100 -8.29 -18.93 25.65
CA LYS A 100 -8.10 -17.50 25.40
C LYS A 100 -8.55 -17.13 23.98
N ASN A 101 -8.14 -17.92 22.99
CA ASN A 101 -8.49 -17.71 21.58
C ASN A 101 -9.99 -17.87 21.32
N LEU A 102 -10.61 -18.86 21.93
CA LEU A 102 -12.04 -19.07 21.82
C LEU A 102 -12.84 -17.94 22.46
N LEU A 103 -12.43 -17.48 23.64
CA LEU A 103 -13.05 -16.33 24.31
C LEU A 103 -13.06 -15.09 23.42
N ALA A 104 -11.95 -14.78 22.76
CA ALA A 104 -11.87 -13.65 21.85
C ALA A 104 -12.81 -13.73 20.64
N ILE A 105 -13.11 -14.95 20.17
CA ILE A 105 -14.12 -15.16 19.13
C ILE A 105 -15.52 -14.96 19.72
N LEU A 106 -15.79 -15.52 20.90
CA LEU A 106 -17.10 -15.48 21.53
C LEU A 106 -17.52 -14.09 21.99
N VAL A 107 -16.55 -13.27 22.44
CA VAL A 107 -16.76 -11.85 22.80
C VAL A 107 -17.46 -11.05 21.69
N ARG A 108 -17.33 -11.48 20.45
CA ARG A 108 -17.90 -10.79 19.28
C ARG A 108 -19.26 -11.35 18.85
N GLN A 109 -19.73 -12.41 19.49
CA GLN A 109 -20.97 -13.09 19.08
C GLN A 109 -22.15 -12.67 19.95
N PRO A 110 -23.37 -12.61 19.39
CA PRO A 110 -24.59 -12.47 20.19
C PRO A 110 -24.73 -13.66 21.15
N THR A 111 -25.10 -13.40 22.41
CA THR A 111 -25.11 -14.38 23.50
C THR A 111 -26.05 -15.58 23.28
N ASP A 112 -27.07 -15.44 22.46
CA ASP A 112 -28.23 -16.33 22.51
C ASP A 112 -28.23 -17.47 21.47
N ILE A 113 -27.30 -17.48 20.53
CA ILE A 113 -27.43 -18.33 19.32
C ILE A 113 -26.60 -19.61 19.36
N CYS A 114 -25.44 -19.62 20.02
CA CYS A 114 -24.56 -20.80 20.02
C CYS A 114 -25.06 -21.96 20.89
N PHE A 115 -25.91 -21.70 21.89
CA PHE A 115 -26.39 -22.75 22.81
C PHE A 115 -27.61 -23.52 22.32
N GLU A 116 -28.34 -23.00 21.32
CA GLU A 116 -29.58 -23.64 20.85
C GLU A 116 -29.40 -24.57 19.66
N LYS A 117 -28.29 -24.50 18.90
CA LYS A 117 -28.09 -25.29 17.67
C LYS A 117 -27.09 -26.43 17.85
N ARG A 118 -27.59 -27.67 17.96
CA ARG A 118 -26.83 -28.91 18.22
C ARG A 118 -25.80 -29.33 17.15
N ASN A 119 -25.59 -28.60 16.04
CA ASN A 119 -24.65 -28.96 14.97
C ASN A 119 -23.73 -27.80 14.53
N CYS A 120 -23.44 -26.87 15.41
CA CYS A 120 -22.57 -25.78 15.15
C CYS A 120 -21.09 -26.17 15.38
N GLU A 121 -20.17 -25.89 14.44
CA GLU A 121 -18.74 -26.14 14.62
C GLU A 121 -18.17 -25.33 15.79
N LEU A 122 -18.64 -24.11 16.00
CA LEU A 122 -18.24 -23.27 17.12
C LEU A 122 -18.63 -23.93 18.46
N GLN A 123 -19.85 -24.50 18.57
CA GLN A 123 -20.29 -25.22 19.75
C GLN A 123 -19.40 -26.44 20.05
N LYS A 124 -18.99 -27.20 19.03
CA LYS A 124 -18.07 -28.34 19.22
C LYS A 124 -16.72 -27.88 19.79
N VAL A 125 -16.26 -26.71 19.39
CA VAL A 125 -15.02 -26.14 19.93
C VAL A 125 -15.21 -25.69 21.37
N ILE A 126 -16.35 -25.05 21.71
CA ILE A 126 -16.72 -24.65 23.08
C ILE A 126 -16.72 -25.88 24.00
N ASP A 127 -17.39 -26.94 23.59
CA ASP A 127 -17.50 -28.19 24.35
C ASP A 127 -16.12 -28.85 24.54
N TYR A 128 -15.29 -28.87 23.48
CA TYR A 128 -13.95 -29.45 23.54
C TYR A 128 -13.00 -28.67 24.46
N VAL A 129 -13.06 -27.35 24.44
CA VAL A 129 -12.25 -26.48 25.31
C VAL A 129 -12.77 -26.47 26.75
N GLY A 130 -14.02 -26.90 26.98
CA GLY A 130 -14.65 -26.97 28.29
C GLY A 130 -15.04 -25.62 28.87
N LEU A 131 -15.47 -24.68 28.02
CA LEU A 131 -15.91 -23.36 28.43
C LEU A 131 -17.35 -23.45 28.95
N LYS A 132 -17.54 -23.23 30.27
CA LYS A 132 -18.86 -23.32 30.93
C LYS A 132 -19.63 -22.01 30.95
N GLU A 133 -18.93 -20.90 30.88
CA GLU A 133 -19.51 -19.56 30.94
C GLU A 133 -18.90 -18.67 29.86
N ILE A 134 -19.74 -17.96 29.13
CA ILE A 134 -19.31 -16.93 28.19
C ILE A 134 -19.46 -15.57 28.91
N PRO A 135 -18.43 -14.73 28.90
CA PRO A 135 -18.54 -13.39 29.49
C PRO A 135 -19.69 -12.61 28.85
N VAL A 136 -20.48 -11.94 29.67
CA VAL A 136 -21.60 -11.11 29.19
C VAL A 136 -21.04 -9.97 28.31
N HIS A 137 -21.58 -9.82 27.10
CA HIS A 137 -21.21 -8.77 26.17
C HIS A 137 -22.35 -7.81 25.91
N VAL A 138 -21.98 -6.58 25.54
CA VAL A 138 -22.90 -5.69 24.84
C VAL A 138 -23.04 -6.22 23.41
N PRO A 139 -24.24 -6.65 22.98
CA PRO A 139 -24.45 -7.12 21.63
C PRO A 139 -24.05 -6.03 20.64
N ARG A 140 -23.11 -6.32 19.74
CA ARG A 140 -22.87 -5.45 18.59
C ARG A 140 -23.99 -5.72 17.58
N SER A 141 -24.98 -4.83 17.51
CA SER A 141 -25.90 -4.81 16.39
C SER A 141 -25.15 -4.22 15.19
N LEU A 142 -24.66 -5.07 14.31
CA LEU A 142 -24.10 -4.66 13.03
C LEU A 142 -25.20 -4.75 11.96
N PRO A 143 -25.21 -3.84 10.96
CA PRO A 143 -26.21 -3.90 9.91
C PRO A 143 -26.18 -5.27 9.21
N SER A 144 -27.36 -5.89 9.04
CA SER A 144 -27.53 -7.03 8.15
C SER A 144 -27.68 -6.51 6.72
N SER A 145 -26.86 -6.99 5.79
CA SER A 145 -27.06 -6.72 4.36
C SER A 145 -28.18 -7.61 3.84
N THR A 146 -29.28 -6.97 3.47
CA THR A 146 -30.47 -7.59 2.86
C THR A 146 -30.59 -7.27 1.36
N ASP A 147 -29.60 -6.60 0.79
CA ASP A 147 -29.67 -6.07 -0.58
C ASP A 147 -29.56 -7.15 -1.66
N ASN A 148 -29.20 -8.38 -1.27
CA ASN A 148 -29.12 -9.50 -2.18
C ASN A 148 -30.38 -10.40 -2.05
N PRO A 149 -31.12 -10.66 -3.14
CA PRO A 149 -32.35 -11.47 -3.07
C PRO A 149 -32.09 -12.96 -2.79
N PHE A 150 -30.83 -13.44 -2.91
CA PHE A 150 -30.49 -14.86 -2.80
C PHE A 150 -29.88 -15.23 -1.44
N PHE A 151 -29.34 -14.28 -0.68
CA PHE A 151 -28.78 -14.53 0.65
C PHE A 151 -28.80 -13.27 1.51
N VAL A 152 -28.85 -13.49 2.82
CA VAL A 152 -28.70 -12.45 3.84
C VAL A 152 -27.37 -12.65 4.55
N ARG A 153 -26.57 -11.59 4.68
CA ARG A 153 -25.37 -11.60 5.49
C ARG A 153 -25.61 -10.81 6.76
N ASP A 154 -25.62 -11.50 7.89
CA ASP A 154 -25.66 -10.86 9.19
C ASP A 154 -24.24 -10.81 9.78
N SER A 155 -23.66 -9.63 9.80
CA SER A 155 -22.30 -9.42 10.28
C SER A 155 -22.17 -9.62 11.80
N SER A 156 -23.28 -9.58 12.55
CA SER A 156 -23.29 -9.85 14.00
C SER A 156 -22.85 -11.27 14.33
N PHE A 157 -23.11 -12.23 13.43
CA PHE A 157 -22.74 -13.65 13.59
C PHE A 157 -21.41 -14.01 12.92
N CYS A 158 -20.71 -13.07 12.33
CA CYS A 158 -19.46 -13.33 11.63
C CYS A 158 -18.32 -13.55 12.62
N ILE A 159 -17.72 -14.73 12.63
CA ILE A 159 -16.54 -15.09 13.43
C ILE A 159 -15.23 -14.74 12.73
N LEU A 160 -15.26 -14.03 11.60
CA LEU A 160 -14.10 -13.64 10.78
C LEU A 160 -13.23 -14.83 10.33
N CYS A 161 -13.80 -16.01 10.13
CA CYS A 161 -13.04 -17.19 9.68
C CYS A 161 -12.63 -17.13 8.20
N ASN A 162 -13.12 -16.15 7.45
CA ASN A 162 -12.84 -15.90 6.03
C ASN A 162 -13.07 -17.10 5.07
N ARG A 163 -13.74 -18.16 5.50
CA ARG A 163 -14.05 -19.31 4.64
C ARG A 163 -14.88 -18.90 3.43
N CYS A 164 -15.92 -18.06 3.62
CA CYS A 164 -16.79 -17.59 2.54
C CYS A 164 -16.01 -16.78 1.50
N LEU A 165 -15.11 -15.90 1.93
CA LEU A 165 -14.24 -15.10 1.05
C LEU A 165 -13.34 -16.01 0.23
N ARG A 166 -12.64 -16.93 0.90
CA ARG A 166 -11.69 -17.85 0.26
C ARG A 166 -12.35 -18.83 -0.69
N VAL A 167 -13.53 -19.35 -0.36
CA VAL A 167 -14.29 -20.18 -1.32
C VAL A 167 -14.66 -19.38 -2.56
N CYS A 168 -15.09 -18.13 -2.37
CA CYS A 168 -15.44 -17.25 -3.47
C CYS A 168 -14.25 -16.92 -4.38
N ASP A 169 -13.08 -16.66 -3.79
CA ASP A 169 -11.86 -16.30 -4.49
C ASP A 169 -11.06 -17.52 -4.98
N GLU A 170 -10.66 -18.42 -4.06
CA GLU A 170 -9.73 -19.53 -4.36
C GLU A 170 -10.38 -20.66 -5.17
N ILE A 171 -11.68 -20.92 -4.96
CA ILE A 171 -12.40 -22.04 -5.60
C ILE A 171 -13.22 -21.55 -6.79
N ARG A 172 -13.95 -20.44 -6.65
CA ARG A 172 -14.84 -19.92 -7.67
C ARG A 172 -14.19 -18.89 -8.58
N GLY A 173 -13.06 -18.28 -8.16
CA GLY A 173 -12.36 -17.24 -8.90
C GLY A 173 -13.17 -15.95 -9.10
N LEU A 174 -14.20 -15.71 -8.29
CA LEU A 174 -15.12 -14.59 -8.46
C LEU A 174 -14.76 -13.36 -7.63
N GLY A 175 -14.23 -13.56 -6.40
CA GLY A 175 -13.82 -12.46 -5.51
C GLY A 175 -14.94 -11.45 -5.16
N VAL A 176 -16.22 -11.84 -5.29
CA VAL A 176 -17.37 -10.92 -5.13
C VAL A 176 -17.86 -10.77 -3.69
N ILE A 177 -17.38 -11.60 -2.77
CA ILE A 177 -17.70 -11.46 -1.34
C ILE A 177 -16.65 -10.57 -0.71
N GLU A 178 -17.06 -9.39 -0.23
CA GLU A 178 -16.14 -8.43 0.37
C GLU A 178 -15.64 -8.85 1.75
N PRO A 179 -14.36 -8.60 2.06
CA PRO A 179 -13.80 -8.85 3.37
C PRO A 179 -14.47 -7.96 4.44
N ALA A 180 -14.39 -8.39 5.69
CA ALA A 180 -14.90 -7.59 6.82
C ALA A 180 -14.15 -6.25 6.99
N PHE A 181 -12.97 -6.15 6.39
CA PHE A 181 -12.11 -4.96 6.41
C PHE A 181 -11.81 -4.50 4.98
N PRO A 182 -12.69 -3.71 4.35
CA PRO A 182 -12.50 -3.26 2.97
C PRO A 182 -11.23 -2.40 2.80
N CYS A 183 -10.78 -1.72 3.84
CA CYS A 183 -9.53 -0.96 3.83
C CYS A 183 -8.29 -1.80 3.46
N HIS A 184 -8.23 -3.08 3.84
CA HIS A 184 -7.15 -3.98 3.43
C HIS A 184 -7.18 -4.24 1.91
N LYS A 185 -8.36 -4.48 1.34
CA LYS A 185 -8.56 -4.69 -0.11
C LYS A 185 -8.29 -3.42 -0.90
N ALA A 186 -8.66 -2.26 -0.35
CA ALA A 186 -8.44 -0.96 -0.98
C ALA A 186 -6.96 -0.56 -1.05
N CYS A 187 -6.08 -1.19 -0.26
CA CYS A 187 -4.66 -0.93 -0.32
C CYS A 187 -4.01 -1.69 -1.49
N PRO A 188 -3.49 -1.00 -2.55
CA PRO A 188 -2.89 -1.69 -3.69
C PRO A 188 -1.71 -2.59 -3.31
N ALA A 189 -0.94 -2.24 -2.27
CA ALA A 189 0.19 -3.03 -1.77
C ALA A 189 -0.23 -4.12 -0.76
N GLY A 190 -1.52 -4.22 -0.39
CA GLY A 190 -2.02 -5.25 0.51
C GLY A 190 -1.49 -5.15 1.94
N ILE A 191 -1.26 -3.93 2.47
CA ILE A 191 -0.83 -3.75 3.85
C ILE A 191 -1.92 -4.24 4.80
N ASP A 192 -1.55 -5.01 5.83
CA ASP A 192 -2.50 -5.45 6.86
C ASP A 192 -2.84 -4.30 7.81
N ILE A 193 -3.80 -3.48 7.35
CA ILE A 193 -4.23 -2.26 8.04
C ILE A 193 -4.84 -2.56 9.41
N PRO A 194 -5.79 -3.51 9.56
CA PRO A 194 -6.36 -3.82 10.85
C PRO A 194 -5.32 -4.26 11.88
N ARG A 195 -4.29 -4.98 11.43
CA ARG A 195 -3.25 -5.51 12.29
C ARG A 195 -2.39 -4.39 12.87
N TYR A 196 -1.81 -3.52 12.06
CA TYR A 196 -0.97 -2.47 12.61
C TYR A 196 -1.76 -1.46 13.46
N ILE A 197 -3.03 -1.17 13.11
CA ILE A 197 -3.89 -0.31 13.93
C ILE A 197 -4.11 -0.91 15.32
N ARG A 198 -4.42 -2.21 15.43
CA ARG A 198 -4.56 -2.88 16.73
C ARG A 198 -3.27 -2.84 17.55
N LEU A 199 -2.11 -2.98 16.91
CA LEU A 199 -0.83 -2.89 17.60
C LEU A 199 -0.58 -1.48 18.15
N ILE A 200 -0.96 -0.43 17.39
CA ILE A 200 -0.91 0.96 17.89
C ILE A 200 -1.87 1.15 19.07
N ALA A 201 -3.11 0.66 18.97
CA ALA A 201 -4.10 0.72 20.05
C ALA A 201 -3.61 0.10 21.37
N ARG A 202 -2.64 -0.81 21.29
CA ARG A 202 -1.98 -1.47 22.41
C ARG A 202 -0.64 -0.83 22.83
N GLY A 203 -0.28 0.29 22.24
CA GLY A 203 0.99 0.96 22.52
C GLY A 203 2.23 0.23 22.01
N ARG A 204 2.11 -0.50 20.87
CA ARG A 204 3.20 -1.32 20.30
C ARG A 204 3.63 -0.84 18.90
N PRO A 205 4.21 0.35 18.77
CA PRO A 205 4.55 0.94 17.46
C PRO A 205 5.63 0.14 16.71
N ASN A 206 6.58 -0.50 17.42
CA ASN A 206 7.63 -1.29 16.78
C ASN A 206 7.06 -2.49 16.02
N ALA A 207 6.11 -3.20 16.64
CA ALA A 207 5.41 -4.30 15.98
C ALA A 207 4.48 -3.79 14.86
N ALA A 208 3.85 -2.62 15.03
CA ALA A 208 3.05 -1.99 13.98
C ALA A 208 3.91 -1.61 12.76
N LEU A 209 5.11 -1.05 12.99
CA LEU A 209 6.08 -0.76 11.93
C LEU A 209 6.50 -2.04 11.20
N ALA A 210 6.77 -3.11 11.93
CA ALA A 210 7.12 -4.41 11.36
C ALA A 210 6.02 -4.91 10.40
N VAL A 211 4.75 -4.86 10.83
CA VAL A 211 3.59 -5.23 9.99
C VAL A 211 3.53 -4.41 8.70
N ILE A 212 3.73 -3.10 8.78
CA ILE A 212 3.70 -2.24 7.59
C ILE A 212 4.85 -2.62 6.63
N ARG A 213 6.05 -2.87 7.18
CA ARG A 213 7.24 -3.24 6.40
C ARG A 213 7.16 -4.64 5.77
N GLU A 214 6.31 -5.54 6.24
CA GLU A 214 6.03 -6.82 5.57
C GLU A 214 5.55 -6.61 4.12
N ASN A 215 4.92 -5.47 3.84
CA ASN A 215 4.36 -5.18 2.52
C ASN A 215 5.00 -4.01 1.79
N VAL A 216 5.66 -3.08 2.46
CA VAL A 216 6.19 -1.89 1.80
C VAL A 216 7.55 -1.46 2.37
N PRO A 217 8.52 -1.09 1.54
CA PRO A 217 9.82 -0.59 2.02
C PRO A 217 9.77 0.90 2.44
N PHE A 218 8.66 1.61 2.18
CA PHE A 218 8.51 3.06 2.36
C PHE A 218 7.41 3.45 3.38
N PRO A 219 7.43 2.98 4.64
CA PRO A 219 6.38 3.33 5.61
C PRO A 219 6.33 4.83 5.93
N GLY A 220 7.47 5.50 6.10
CA GLY A 220 7.56 6.93 6.41
C GLY A 220 7.13 7.83 5.24
N VAL A 221 7.56 7.51 4.02
CA VAL A 221 7.10 8.18 2.79
C VAL A 221 5.59 8.02 2.64
N LEU A 222 5.09 6.78 2.68
CA LEU A 222 3.66 6.51 2.50
C LEU A 222 2.79 7.04 3.65
N GLY A 223 3.35 7.19 4.84
CA GLY A 223 2.70 7.85 5.97
C GLY A 223 2.42 9.34 5.71
N ARG A 224 3.23 9.97 4.84
CA ARG A 224 3.16 11.40 4.51
C ARG A 224 2.39 11.70 3.22
N VAL A 225 2.64 10.93 2.16
CA VAL A 225 2.16 11.30 0.81
C VAL A 225 1.16 10.32 0.19
N CYS A 226 0.76 9.27 0.90
CA CYS A 226 -0.26 8.35 0.40
C CYS A 226 -1.63 9.06 0.35
N ALA A 227 -2.33 8.95 -0.79
CA ALA A 227 -3.69 9.45 -0.93
C ALA A 227 -4.75 8.66 -0.13
N ALA A 228 -4.33 7.59 0.55
CA ALA A 228 -5.12 6.78 1.48
C ALA A 228 -6.47 6.26 0.92
N PRO A 229 -6.52 5.56 -0.24
CA PRO A 229 -7.78 5.01 -0.77
C PRO A 229 -8.46 4.06 0.23
N CYS A 230 -7.73 3.55 1.20
CA CYS A 230 -8.26 2.75 2.30
C CYS A 230 -9.11 3.55 3.29
N GLU A 231 -8.97 4.88 3.36
CA GLU A 231 -9.82 5.75 4.18
C GLU A 231 -11.15 6.00 3.50
N ASP A 232 -11.17 6.09 2.16
CA ASP A 232 -12.41 6.23 1.37
C ASP A 232 -13.31 4.99 1.51
N ASP A 233 -12.71 3.79 1.57
CA ASP A 233 -13.41 2.53 1.77
C ASP A 233 -13.58 2.15 3.26
N CYS A 234 -13.29 3.05 4.17
CA CYS A 234 -13.40 2.76 5.61
C CYS A 234 -14.86 2.62 6.04
N ARG A 235 -15.26 1.41 6.49
CA ARG A 235 -16.63 1.15 6.97
C ARG A 235 -17.03 2.05 8.12
N ARG A 236 -16.11 2.40 9.00
CA ARG A 236 -16.43 3.32 10.07
C ARG A 236 -16.87 4.69 9.53
N GLY A 237 -16.19 5.19 8.49
CA GLY A 237 -16.54 6.44 7.84
C GLY A 237 -17.89 6.40 7.12
N GLN A 238 -18.26 5.21 6.61
CA GLN A 238 -19.53 5.01 5.91
C GLN A 238 -20.69 4.77 6.88
N ASP A 239 -20.48 4.00 7.96
CA ASP A 239 -21.54 3.43 8.78
C ASP A 239 -21.70 4.11 10.16
N VAL A 240 -20.69 4.84 10.66
CA VAL A 240 -20.68 5.31 12.07
C VAL A 240 -20.49 6.81 12.21
N ASP A 241 -19.28 7.33 11.89
CA ASP A 241 -18.95 8.76 12.09
C ASP A 241 -17.98 9.28 11.02
N ARG A 242 -16.69 9.04 11.14
CA ARG A 242 -15.64 9.44 10.20
C ARG A 242 -14.66 8.28 10.00
N ALA A 243 -14.05 8.22 8.82
CA ALA A 243 -13.01 7.24 8.53
C ALA A 243 -11.89 7.28 9.59
N ILE A 244 -11.33 6.12 9.88
CA ILE A 244 -10.09 6.03 10.67
C ILE A 244 -8.98 6.73 9.89
N ARG A 245 -8.17 7.54 10.56
CA ARG A 245 -7.02 8.24 9.99
C ARG A 245 -5.86 7.27 9.70
N ILE A 246 -6.10 6.34 8.76
CA ILE A 246 -5.24 5.18 8.47
C ILE A 246 -3.84 5.61 8.02
N ARG A 247 -3.75 6.67 7.20
CA ARG A 247 -2.48 7.24 6.75
C ARG A 247 -1.65 7.77 7.91
N MET A 248 -2.29 8.50 8.82
CA MET A 248 -1.62 9.05 10.00
C MET A 248 -1.19 7.96 10.98
N LEU A 249 -2.03 6.96 11.19
CA LEU A 249 -1.68 5.78 11.98
C LEU A 249 -0.58 4.93 11.35
N LYS A 250 -0.39 4.98 10.02
CA LYS A 250 0.77 4.38 9.35
C LYS A 250 2.04 5.23 9.54
N ARG A 251 1.92 6.56 9.53
CA ARG A 251 3.04 7.48 9.79
C ARG A 251 3.57 7.33 11.21
N PHE A 252 2.69 7.21 12.19
CA PHE A 252 3.04 7.16 13.61
C PHE A 252 4.13 6.12 13.93
N PRO A 253 4.01 4.82 13.58
CA PRO A 253 5.06 3.86 13.86
C PRO A 253 6.32 4.05 13.00
N ALA A 254 6.25 4.74 11.87
CA ALA A 254 7.44 5.10 11.10
C ALA A 254 8.24 6.22 11.79
N ASP A 255 7.56 7.14 12.49
CA ASP A 255 8.21 8.25 13.21
C ASP A 255 8.68 7.84 14.63
N TYR A 256 8.00 6.89 15.30
CA TYR A 256 8.25 6.51 16.69
C TYR A 256 8.75 5.07 16.89
N GLY A 257 8.70 4.23 15.88
CA GLY A 257 9.20 2.85 15.94
C GLY A 257 10.73 2.79 15.79
N ASP A 258 11.27 1.63 16.12
CA ASP A 258 12.70 1.34 16.06
C ASP A 258 13.04 0.26 15.01
N ASP A 259 14.30 -0.10 14.95
CA ASP A 259 14.85 -1.08 14.02
C ASP A 259 14.67 -2.56 14.45
N SER A 260 13.84 -2.85 15.44
CA SER A 260 13.65 -4.21 15.98
C SER A 260 13.13 -5.21 14.95
N TRP A 261 12.36 -4.75 13.94
CA TRP A 261 11.89 -5.56 12.82
C TRP A 261 13.04 -6.21 12.01
N LYS A 262 14.23 -5.60 11.99
CA LYS A 262 15.41 -6.11 11.28
C LYS A 262 15.89 -7.47 11.81
N LYS A 263 15.59 -7.79 13.08
CA LYS A 263 15.96 -9.07 13.71
C LYS A 263 15.25 -10.27 13.04
N GLN A 264 14.08 -10.03 12.45
CA GLN A 264 13.27 -11.04 11.77
C GLN A 264 13.46 -10.99 10.23
N ALA A 265 14.03 -9.89 9.71
CA ALA A 265 14.27 -9.73 8.28
C ALA A 265 15.28 -10.77 7.77
N LYS A 266 14.92 -11.45 6.68
CA LYS A 266 15.74 -12.48 6.08
C LYS A 266 16.10 -12.09 4.64
N THR A 267 17.33 -12.41 4.25
CA THR A 267 17.76 -12.41 2.86
C THR A 267 18.13 -13.85 2.50
N LEU A 268 17.62 -14.34 1.38
CA LEU A 268 17.90 -15.68 0.91
C LEU A 268 19.35 -15.78 0.36
N PRO A 269 19.92 -16.98 0.30
CA PRO A 269 21.23 -17.20 -0.33
C PRO A 269 21.26 -16.71 -1.78
N SER A 270 22.44 -16.30 -2.24
CA SER A 270 22.62 -15.83 -3.62
C SER A 270 22.14 -16.85 -4.65
N THR A 271 21.31 -16.40 -5.58
CA THR A 271 20.83 -17.21 -6.72
C THR A 271 21.80 -17.22 -7.90
N GLY A 272 22.84 -16.39 -7.87
CA GLY A 272 23.74 -16.16 -9.00
C GLY A 272 23.09 -15.41 -10.18
N LYS A 273 21.86 -14.94 -10.05
CA LYS A 273 21.14 -14.17 -11.08
C LYS A 273 21.34 -12.68 -10.90
N SER A 274 21.49 -11.96 -12.02
CA SER A 274 21.66 -10.50 -12.05
C SER A 274 20.50 -9.84 -12.77
N ILE A 275 19.90 -8.84 -12.16
CA ILE A 275 18.74 -8.11 -12.69
C ILE A 275 19.08 -6.62 -12.81
N ALA A 276 18.78 -6.03 -13.96
CA ALA A 276 18.83 -4.60 -14.17
C ALA A 276 17.45 -3.95 -13.92
N ILE A 277 17.44 -2.87 -13.18
CA ILE A 277 16.24 -2.08 -12.94
C ILE A 277 16.48 -0.68 -13.49
N VAL A 278 15.62 -0.20 -14.37
CA VAL A 278 15.75 1.09 -15.02
C VAL A 278 14.77 2.08 -14.39
N GLY A 279 15.30 3.00 -13.59
CA GLY A 279 14.57 3.99 -12.80
C GLY A 279 14.57 3.69 -11.31
N ALA A 280 15.04 4.66 -10.50
CA ALA A 280 15.06 4.61 -9.03
C ALA A 280 13.83 5.29 -8.39
N GLY A 281 12.67 5.24 -9.05
CA GLY A 281 11.39 5.63 -8.48
C GLY A 281 10.82 4.57 -7.53
N PRO A 282 9.62 4.80 -6.95
CA PRO A 282 9.01 3.89 -5.97
C PRO A 282 8.81 2.46 -6.50
N ALA A 283 8.47 2.28 -7.78
CA ALA A 283 8.32 0.96 -8.39
C ALA A 283 9.67 0.23 -8.50
N GLY A 284 10.69 0.92 -9.04
CA GLY A 284 12.03 0.33 -9.25
C GLY A 284 12.70 -0.03 -7.93
N LEU A 285 12.70 0.88 -6.97
CA LEU A 285 13.29 0.65 -5.65
C LEU A 285 12.58 -0.46 -4.87
N THR A 286 11.26 -0.55 -4.97
CA THR A 286 10.49 -1.65 -4.35
C THR A 286 10.83 -3.00 -5.00
N CYS A 287 10.90 -3.06 -6.32
CA CYS A 287 11.29 -4.27 -7.05
C CYS A 287 12.71 -4.70 -6.65
N ALA A 288 13.65 -3.75 -6.61
CA ALA A 288 15.03 -3.98 -6.20
C ALA A 288 15.12 -4.58 -4.79
N TYR A 289 14.37 -4.00 -3.84
CA TYR A 289 14.32 -4.46 -2.45
C TYR A 289 13.93 -5.94 -2.35
N TYR A 290 12.80 -6.32 -2.95
CA TYR A 290 12.32 -7.70 -2.85
C TYR A 290 13.20 -8.68 -3.63
N LEU A 291 13.70 -8.32 -4.80
CA LEU A 291 14.63 -9.18 -5.56
C LEU A 291 15.96 -9.39 -4.82
N ALA A 292 16.52 -8.36 -4.20
CA ALA A 292 17.72 -8.50 -3.38
C ALA A 292 17.47 -9.43 -2.18
N LYS A 293 16.32 -9.34 -1.53
CA LYS A 293 15.94 -10.24 -0.43
C LYS A 293 15.73 -11.69 -0.87
N LEU A 294 15.32 -11.90 -2.12
CA LEU A 294 15.25 -13.23 -2.74
C LEU A 294 16.64 -13.77 -3.16
N GLY A 295 17.72 -13.03 -2.90
CA GLY A 295 19.10 -13.46 -3.17
C GLY A 295 19.59 -13.13 -4.58
N HIS A 296 18.85 -12.30 -5.34
CA HIS A 296 19.31 -11.84 -6.65
C HIS A 296 20.23 -10.63 -6.54
N LYS A 297 21.22 -10.54 -7.44
CA LYS A 297 22.04 -9.34 -7.58
C LYS A 297 21.26 -8.29 -8.37
N THR A 298 20.93 -7.17 -7.74
CA THR A 298 20.13 -6.10 -8.35
C THR A 298 20.95 -4.84 -8.54
N THR A 299 20.90 -4.27 -9.74
CA THR A 299 21.49 -2.97 -10.07
C THR A 299 20.41 -2.05 -10.61
N VAL A 300 20.23 -0.91 -9.97
CA VAL A 300 19.28 0.14 -10.38
C VAL A 300 20.03 1.21 -11.15
N PHE A 301 19.58 1.53 -12.35
CA PHE A 301 20.11 2.59 -13.21
C PHE A 301 19.17 3.78 -13.13
N GLU A 302 19.67 4.91 -12.62
CA GLU A 302 18.91 6.14 -12.48
C GLU A 302 19.53 7.24 -13.36
N ALA A 303 18.69 7.88 -14.18
CA ALA A 303 19.14 8.94 -15.09
C ALA A 303 19.44 10.24 -14.36
N LEU A 304 18.83 10.47 -13.20
CA LEU A 304 18.98 11.67 -12.40
C LEU A 304 20.16 11.56 -11.41
N PRO A 305 20.61 12.71 -10.84
CA PRO A 305 21.71 12.73 -9.87
C PRO A 305 21.30 12.21 -8.48
N GLU A 306 20.01 12.03 -8.22
CA GLU A 306 19.50 11.53 -6.94
C GLU A 306 18.41 10.46 -7.15
N PRO A 307 18.36 9.42 -6.29
CA PRO A 307 17.33 8.39 -6.36
C PRO A 307 16.03 8.87 -5.70
N GLY A 308 14.93 8.20 -6.02
CA GLY A 308 13.60 8.45 -5.45
C GLY A 308 12.54 8.79 -6.50
N GLY A 309 12.94 9.07 -7.75
CA GLY A 309 11.99 9.43 -8.82
C GLY A 309 11.11 10.60 -8.41
N MET A 310 9.81 10.56 -8.71
CA MET A 310 8.87 11.64 -8.36
C MET A 310 8.73 11.90 -6.85
N MET A 311 9.04 10.94 -5.98
CA MET A 311 9.14 11.20 -4.53
C MET A 311 10.25 12.20 -4.20
N ARG A 312 11.33 12.23 -5.00
CA ARG A 312 12.47 13.16 -4.80
C ARG A 312 12.32 14.46 -5.59
N VAL A 313 11.92 14.38 -6.85
CA VAL A 313 11.92 15.53 -7.75
C VAL A 313 10.55 16.15 -7.97
N GLY A 314 9.46 15.43 -7.75
CA GLY A 314 8.09 15.94 -7.91
C GLY A 314 7.49 16.47 -6.61
N ILE A 315 7.60 15.70 -5.51
CA ILE A 315 6.99 16.07 -4.23
C ILE A 315 7.91 17.04 -3.47
N PRO A 316 7.42 18.25 -3.09
CA PRO A 316 8.21 19.20 -2.33
C PRO A 316 8.63 18.72 -0.94
N GLU A 317 9.77 19.22 -0.45
CA GLU A 317 10.34 18.84 0.84
C GLU A 317 9.43 19.14 2.03
N TYR A 318 8.65 20.21 1.97
CA TYR A 318 7.68 20.55 3.01
C TYR A 318 6.50 19.57 3.15
N ARG A 319 6.33 18.65 2.17
CA ARG A 319 5.41 17.50 2.24
C ARG A 319 6.13 16.19 2.50
N LEU A 320 7.32 16.02 1.94
CA LEU A 320 8.14 14.84 2.11
C LEU A 320 9.58 15.24 2.46
N PRO A 321 9.94 15.27 3.75
CA PRO A 321 11.29 15.57 4.20
C PRO A 321 12.34 14.67 3.54
N ARG A 322 13.46 15.25 3.12
CA ARG A 322 14.49 14.54 2.35
C ARG A 322 15.24 13.50 3.17
N ASP A 323 15.37 13.72 4.46
CA ASP A 323 15.97 12.76 5.40
C ASP A 323 15.13 11.47 5.51
N ILE A 324 13.80 11.57 5.53
CA ILE A 324 12.89 10.43 5.54
C ILE A 324 13.05 9.60 4.26
N LEU A 325 12.95 10.24 3.10
CA LEU A 325 13.13 9.54 1.83
C LEU A 325 14.51 8.89 1.72
N ARG A 326 15.56 9.63 2.10
CA ARG A 326 16.94 9.14 2.05
C ARG A 326 17.15 7.95 2.99
N SER A 327 16.63 8.02 4.21
CA SER A 327 16.78 6.92 5.18
C SER A 327 16.13 5.62 4.67
N GLU A 328 14.94 5.70 4.07
CA GLU A 328 14.25 4.53 3.53
C GLU A 328 14.92 3.98 2.26
N ILE A 329 15.51 4.81 1.41
CA ILE A 329 16.34 4.35 0.28
C ILE A 329 17.61 3.66 0.80
N GLN A 330 18.26 4.21 1.82
CA GLN A 330 19.43 3.58 2.44
C GLN A 330 19.12 2.20 3.04
N GLU A 331 17.92 1.98 3.58
CA GLU A 331 17.51 0.65 4.04
C GLU A 331 17.38 -0.35 2.85
N ILE A 332 16.98 0.14 1.68
CA ILE A 332 16.98 -0.68 0.46
C ILE A 332 18.42 -1.03 0.02
N GLU A 333 19.32 -0.05 0.01
CA GLU A 333 20.75 -0.28 -0.35
C GLU A 333 21.42 -1.28 0.60
N LYS A 334 21.07 -1.25 1.90
CA LYS A 334 21.59 -2.22 2.90
C LYS A 334 21.20 -3.67 2.60
N THR A 335 20.20 -3.92 1.76
CA THR A 335 19.88 -5.29 1.29
C THR A 335 20.83 -5.79 0.20
N GLY A 336 21.77 -4.97 -0.26
CA GLY A 336 22.73 -5.30 -1.32
C GLY A 336 22.36 -4.75 -2.70
N VAL A 337 21.35 -3.86 -2.77
CA VAL A 337 20.98 -3.15 -4.00
C VAL A 337 22.06 -2.14 -4.36
N GLU A 338 22.59 -2.21 -5.58
CA GLU A 338 23.49 -1.21 -6.17
C GLU A 338 22.67 -0.16 -6.91
N ILE A 339 22.82 1.13 -6.59
CA ILE A 339 22.18 2.23 -7.32
C ILE A 339 23.25 3.02 -8.08
N ARG A 340 23.10 3.12 -9.40
CA ARG A 340 23.96 3.90 -10.30
C ARG A 340 23.23 5.15 -10.75
N LEU A 341 23.68 6.28 -10.27
CA LEU A 341 23.14 7.61 -10.60
C LEU A 341 23.77 8.16 -11.88
N ASN A 342 23.09 9.13 -12.52
CA ASN A 342 23.51 9.71 -13.81
C ASN A 342 23.74 8.64 -14.89
N ALA A 343 23.04 7.53 -14.82
CA ALA A 343 23.21 6.35 -15.64
C ALA A 343 21.96 6.10 -16.52
N ARG A 344 21.77 6.98 -17.51
CA ARG A 344 20.65 6.86 -18.45
C ARG A 344 20.85 5.63 -19.35
N VAL A 345 19.85 4.75 -19.40
CA VAL A 345 19.81 3.56 -20.26
C VAL A 345 19.19 3.95 -21.59
N GLY A 346 19.92 3.78 -22.68
CA GLY A 346 19.45 4.06 -24.05
C GLY A 346 19.10 2.81 -24.86
N SER A 347 19.63 1.64 -24.45
CA SER A 347 19.38 0.35 -25.12
C SER A 347 19.27 -0.78 -24.11
N LEU A 348 18.28 -1.65 -24.28
CA LEU A 348 18.10 -2.84 -23.44
C LEU A 348 19.09 -3.94 -23.84
N ASP A 349 19.51 -4.00 -25.10
CA ASP A 349 20.53 -4.97 -25.56
C ASP A 349 21.83 -4.82 -24.79
N SER A 350 22.25 -3.58 -24.55
CA SER A 350 23.47 -3.30 -23.80
C SER A 350 23.43 -3.83 -22.35
N LEU A 351 22.25 -3.96 -21.75
CA LEU A 351 22.11 -4.56 -20.41
C LEU A 351 22.20 -6.08 -20.47
N PHE A 352 21.59 -6.72 -21.48
CA PHE A 352 21.75 -8.17 -21.70
C PHE A 352 23.21 -8.54 -22.03
N GLU A 353 23.90 -7.74 -22.84
CA GLU A 353 25.34 -7.91 -23.14
C GLU A 353 26.21 -7.78 -21.89
N GLN A 354 25.82 -6.96 -20.91
CA GLN A 354 26.48 -6.87 -19.61
C GLN A 354 26.17 -8.07 -18.67
N GLY A 355 25.33 -9.03 -19.12
CA GLY A 355 25.05 -10.26 -18.38
C GLY A 355 23.84 -10.19 -17.44
N TYR A 356 23.01 -9.17 -17.51
CA TYR A 356 21.72 -9.17 -16.81
C TYR A 356 20.76 -10.17 -17.45
N GLN A 357 20.10 -11.01 -16.64
CA GLN A 357 19.18 -12.04 -17.13
C GLN A 357 17.73 -11.59 -17.19
N ALA A 358 17.39 -10.52 -16.49
CA ALA A 358 16.08 -9.87 -16.58
C ALA A 358 16.23 -8.35 -16.40
N ILE A 359 15.28 -7.61 -16.97
CA ILE A 359 15.22 -6.14 -16.91
C ILE A 359 13.85 -5.73 -16.40
N PHE A 360 13.80 -4.81 -15.42
CA PHE A 360 12.56 -4.16 -15.01
C PHE A 360 12.58 -2.68 -15.38
N LEU A 361 11.61 -2.24 -16.17
CA LEU A 361 11.43 -0.85 -16.57
C LEU A 361 10.48 -0.15 -15.60
N ALA A 362 11.00 0.82 -14.86
CA ALA A 362 10.29 1.62 -13.88
C ALA A 362 10.59 3.12 -14.10
N ILE A 363 10.64 3.53 -15.39
CA ILE A 363 11.09 4.86 -15.81
C ILE A 363 10.08 5.99 -15.54
N GLY A 364 8.88 5.65 -15.08
CA GLY A 364 7.85 6.61 -14.72
C GLY A 364 7.20 7.31 -15.93
N ALA A 365 6.60 8.49 -15.68
CA ALA A 365 5.98 9.35 -16.68
C ALA A 365 6.53 10.78 -16.48
N HIS A 366 7.45 11.19 -17.35
CA HIS A 366 8.17 12.46 -17.21
C HIS A 366 7.95 13.41 -18.41
N GLU A 367 7.29 12.95 -19.46
CA GLU A 367 6.94 13.82 -20.58
C GLU A 367 5.66 14.58 -20.27
N GLU A 368 5.76 15.90 -20.24
CA GLU A 368 4.65 16.78 -19.88
C GLU A 368 3.76 17.07 -21.09
N MET A 369 2.46 17.06 -20.86
CA MET A 369 1.47 17.38 -21.88
C MET A 369 1.49 18.88 -22.19
N LYS A 370 1.30 19.23 -23.47
CA LYS A 370 1.16 20.61 -23.92
C LYS A 370 -0.23 21.16 -23.63
N LEU A 371 -0.32 22.49 -23.36
CA LEU A 371 -1.60 23.18 -23.20
C LEU A 371 -2.45 23.12 -24.47
N GLY A 372 -1.78 23.09 -25.62
CA GLY A 372 -2.43 23.07 -26.94
C GLY A 372 -2.98 24.43 -27.35
N VAL A 373 -2.43 25.51 -26.81
CA VAL A 373 -2.83 26.88 -27.13
C VAL A 373 -1.67 27.65 -27.78
N GLU A 374 -2.00 28.62 -28.61
CA GLU A 374 -0.99 29.51 -29.23
C GLU A 374 -0.22 30.27 -28.15
N GLY A 375 1.10 30.32 -28.28
CA GLY A 375 1.99 30.98 -27.34
C GLY A 375 2.42 30.14 -26.14
N GLU A 376 2.05 28.86 -26.06
CA GLU A 376 2.43 28.00 -24.92
C GLU A 376 3.95 27.74 -24.76
N ASP A 377 4.73 27.97 -25.80
CA ASP A 377 6.20 27.82 -25.79
C ASP A 377 6.90 29.20 -25.59
N SER A 378 6.18 30.27 -25.19
CA SER A 378 6.71 31.61 -24.96
C SER A 378 7.63 31.64 -23.73
N PRO A 379 8.64 32.53 -23.70
CA PRO A 379 9.44 32.77 -22.51
C PRO A 379 8.55 33.13 -21.31
N GLY A 380 8.82 32.51 -20.14
CA GLY A 380 7.99 32.65 -18.93
C GLY A 380 6.92 31.59 -18.77
N VAL A 381 6.68 30.75 -19.78
CA VAL A 381 5.86 29.53 -19.64
C VAL A 381 6.78 28.37 -19.27
N ILE A 382 6.53 27.77 -18.10
CA ILE A 382 7.33 26.66 -17.55
C ILE A 382 6.43 25.44 -17.36
N ARG A 383 6.98 24.27 -17.62
CA ARG A 383 6.28 23.00 -17.37
C ARG A 383 6.42 22.61 -15.90
N CYS A 384 5.37 22.03 -15.33
CA CYS A 384 5.29 21.83 -13.86
C CYS A 384 6.32 20.81 -13.32
N VAL A 385 6.60 19.72 -14.06
CA VAL A 385 7.58 18.71 -13.61
C VAL A 385 9.00 19.30 -13.68
N GLU A 386 9.32 20.05 -14.73
CA GLU A 386 10.58 20.76 -14.83
C GLU A 386 10.72 21.78 -13.70
N PHE A 387 9.68 22.59 -13.45
CA PHE A 387 9.64 23.55 -12.36
C PHE A 387 9.90 22.90 -11.00
N LEU A 388 9.10 21.85 -10.65
CA LEU A 388 9.24 21.14 -9.39
C LEU A 388 10.58 20.41 -9.27
N ARG A 389 11.09 19.82 -10.35
CA ARG A 389 12.39 19.16 -10.35
C ARG A 389 13.50 20.14 -9.99
N ARG A 390 13.54 21.28 -10.65
CA ARG A 390 14.54 22.32 -10.38
C ARG A 390 14.41 22.85 -8.94
N PHE A 391 13.19 23.16 -8.52
CA PHE A 391 12.90 23.58 -7.14
C PHE A 391 13.39 22.55 -6.12
N ASN A 392 13.03 21.28 -6.31
CA ASN A 392 13.35 20.19 -5.39
C ASN A 392 14.83 19.80 -5.39
N LEU A 393 15.55 20.02 -6.48
CA LEU A 393 17.01 19.82 -6.56
C LEU A 393 17.80 21.03 -6.03
N GLY A 394 17.13 22.12 -5.61
CA GLY A 394 17.77 23.32 -5.10
C GLY A 394 18.40 24.18 -6.19
N GLU A 395 17.99 23.99 -7.45
CA GLU A 395 18.42 24.82 -8.55
C GLU A 395 17.73 26.19 -8.47
N LYS A 396 18.43 27.23 -8.95
CA LYS A 396 17.83 28.58 -9.03
C LYS A 396 16.69 28.55 -10.06
N VAL A 397 15.47 28.81 -9.60
CA VAL A 397 14.30 29.01 -10.45
C VAL A 397 13.89 30.47 -10.36
N GLU A 398 13.98 31.17 -11.49
CA GLU A 398 13.52 32.55 -11.56
C GLU A 398 12.05 32.59 -11.95
N ILE A 399 11.24 33.16 -11.06
CA ILE A 399 9.81 33.44 -11.28
C ILE A 399 9.58 34.92 -10.96
N GLY A 400 8.54 35.48 -11.50
CA GLY A 400 8.15 36.85 -11.15
C GLY A 400 7.19 36.89 -9.96
N ASN A 401 6.60 38.06 -9.74
CA ASN A 401 5.69 38.29 -8.61
C ASN A 401 4.30 37.70 -8.84
N ARG A 402 3.86 37.60 -10.11
CA ARG A 402 2.52 37.11 -10.48
C ARG A 402 2.65 35.78 -11.22
N VAL A 403 2.29 34.70 -10.54
CA VAL A 403 2.41 33.34 -11.08
C VAL A 403 1.02 32.73 -11.32
N GLY A 404 0.79 32.29 -12.56
CA GLY A 404 -0.37 31.52 -12.93
C GLY A 404 -0.03 30.02 -13.00
N VAL A 405 -0.92 29.16 -12.53
CA VAL A 405 -0.79 27.70 -12.65
C VAL A 405 -2.04 27.15 -13.34
N ILE A 406 -1.86 26.41 -14.43
CA ILE A 406 -2.98 25.75 -15.12
C ILE A 406 -3.07 24.31 -14.66
N GLY A 407 -4.17 23.94 -13.99
CA GLY A 407 -4.40 22.57 -13.57
C GLY A 407 -5.18 22.46 -12.27
N GLY A 408 -5.51 21.24 -11.84
CA GLY A 408 -6.28 21.00 -10.61
C GLY A 408 -5.88 19.73 -9.89
N GLY A 409 -4.74 19.12 -10.26
CA GLY A 409 -4.16 17.95 -9.57
C GLY A 409 -3.17 18.36 -8.47
N ASN A 410 -2.68 17.37 -7.71
CA ASN A 410 -1.71 17.61 -6.64
C ASN A 410 -0.46 18.32 -7.15
N VAL A 411 -0.01 18.05 -8.38
CA VAL A 411 1.16 18.69 -9.00
C VAL A 411 0.92 20.20 -9.19
N ALA A 412 -0.31 20.62 -9.54
CA ALA A 412 -0.66 22.04 -9.65
C ALA A 412 -0.65 22.73 -8.28
N ILE A 413 -1.20 22.06 -7.25
CA ILE A 413 -1.17 22.55 -5.87
C ILE A 413 0.27 22.68 -5.38
N ASP A 414 1.11 21.66 -5.60
CA ASP A 414 2.53 21.68 -5.22
C ASP A 414 3.30 22.80 -5.93
N SER A 415 3.02 23.00 -7.23
CA SER A 415 3.65 24.09 -8.01
C SER A 415 3.26 25.47 -7.48
N ALA A 416 1.98 25.68 -7.19
CA ALA A 416 1.50 26.95 -6.65
C ALA A 416 2.12 27.26 -5.26
N ARG A 417 2.12 26.28 -4.38
CA ARG A 417 2.71 26.41 -3.03
C ARG A 417 4.23 26.58 -3.07
N ALA A 418 4.92 25.93 -4.04
CA ALA A 418 6.36 26.13 -4.28
C ALA A 418 6.66 27.55 -4.79
N ALA A 419 5.80 28.10 -5.68
CA ALA A 419 5.95 29.45 -6.18
C ALA A 419 5.86 30.51 -5.05
N LEU A 420 4.93 30.34 -4.09
CA LEU A 420 4.89 31.20 -2.89
C LEU A 420 6.21 31.16 -2.10
N ARG A 421 6.80 29.96 -1.94
CA ARG A 421 8.08 29.77 -1.22
C ARG A 421 9.28 30.34 -1.95
N LEU A 422 9.17 30.51 -3.27
CA LEU A 422 10.16 31.22 -4.09
C LEU A 422 9.98 32.74 -4.08
N GLY A 423 8.95 33.24 -3.39
CA GLY A 423 8.73 34.67 -3.18
C GLY A 423 7.72 35.34 -4.13
N ALA A 424 6.92 34.55 -4.86
CA ALA A 424 5.83 35.13 -5.63
C ALA A 424 4.82 35.86 -4.70
N GLU A 425 4.42 37.08 -5.07
CA GLU A 425 3.47 37.88 -4.28
C GLU A 425 2.01 37.43 -4.50
N ARG A 426 1.70 37.00 -5.71
CA ARG A 426 0.37 36.53 -6.09
C ARG A 426 0.46 35.26 -6.92
N VAL A 427 -0.18 34.19 -6.44
CA VAL A 427 -0.26 32.91 -7.13
C VAL A 427 -1.70 32.54 -7.36
N SER A 428 -2.08 32.29 -8.62
CA SER A 428 -3.45 31.94 -9.02
C SER A 428 -3.47 30.61 -9.78
N ILE A 429 -4.29 29.66 -9.33
CA ILE A 429 -4.56 28.42 -10.05
C ILE A 429 -5.78 28.64 -10.93
N PHE A 430 -5.68 28.35 -12.21
CA PHE A 430 -6.79 28.40 -13.17
C PHE A 430 -7.24 26.98 -13.46
N TYR A 431 -8.51 26.68 -13.12
CA TYR A 431 -9.05 25.34 -13.24
C TYR A 431 -10.36 25.30 -14.03
N ARG A 432 -10.42 24.40 -15.03
CA ARG A 432 -11.52 24.31 -15.99
C ARG A 432 -12.84 23.72 -15.47
N ARG A 433 -12.87 23.23 -14.21
CA ARG A 433 -14.05 22.67 -13.54
C ARG A 433 -14.26 23.36 -12.19
N THR A 434 -15.12 22.79 -11.34
CA THR A 434 -15.30 23.29 -9.96
C THR A 434 -14.40 22.53 -8.97
N GLN A 435 -14.38 22.97 -7.73
CA GLN A 435 -13.63 22.32 -6.66
C GLN A 435 -14.02 20.84 -6.49
N LYS A 436 -15.30 20.51 -6.71
CA LYS A 436 -15.81 19.14 -6.59
C LYS A 436 -15.14 18.16 -7.57
N GLU A 437 -14.78 18.62 -8.75
CA GLU A 437 -14.13 17.82 -9.77
C GLU A 437 -12.60 17.90 -9.73
N MET A 438 -12.00 18.62 -8.75
CA MET A 438 -10.54 18.64 -8.60
C MET A 438 -10.03 17.26 -8.21
N PRO A 439 -9.03 16.73 -8.93
CA PRO A 439 -8.38 15.48 -8.55
C PRO A 439 -7.37 15.64 -7.41
N ALA A 440 -7.01 16.87 -7.02
CA ALA A 440 -6.18 17.15 -5.87
C ALA A 440 -6.91 16.78 -4.56
N GLN A 441 -6.17 16.36 -3.55
CA GLN A 441 -6.74 16.05 -2.24
C GLN A 441 -7.29 17.32 -1.59
N SER A 442 -8.48 17.22 -0.99
CA SER A 442 -9.17 18.35 -0.37
C SER A 442 -8.31 19.06 0.68
N GLU A 443 -7.60 18.32 1.50
CA GLU A 443 -6.68 18.85 2.53
C GLU A 443 -5.53 19.67 1.92
N GLU A 444 -5.00 19.25 0.77
CA GLU A 444 -3.94 19.99 0.06
C GLU A 444 -4.48 21.28 -0.58
N VAL A 445 -5.71 21.25 -1.09
CA VAL A 445 -6.39 22.44 -1.63
C VAL A 445 -6.65 23.45 -0.50
N GLU A 446 -7.15 22.99 0.64
CA GLU A 446 -7.38 23.85 1.82
C GLU A 446 -6.09 24.51 2.30
N GLN A 447 -4.99 23.74 2.38
CA GLN A 447 -3.68 24.28 2.76
C GLN A 447 -3.15 25.33 1.78
N ALA A 448 -3.35 25.12 0.47
CA ALA A 448 -2.96 26.11 -0.54
C ALA A 448 -3.74 27.42 -0.38
N LEU A 449 -5.05 27.34 -0.14
CA LEU A 449 -5.90 28.52 0.13
C LEU A 449 -5.48 29.25 1.41
N GLU A 450 -5.18 28.50 2.49
CA GLU A 450 -4.67 29.09 3.75
C GLU A 450 -3.30 29.78 3.57
N GLU A 451 -2.46 29.29 2.66
CA GLU A 451 -1.17 29.90 2.31
C GLU A 451 -1.30 31.12 1.40
N GLY A 452 -2.50 31.44 0.89
CA GLY A 452 -2.80 32.62 0.08
C GLY A 452 -2.83 32.36 -1.43
N VAL A 453 -2.86 31.08 -1.87
CA VAL A 453 -3.11 30.75 -3.28
C VAL A 453 -4.56 31.07 -3.64
N GLU A 454 -4.77 31.78 -4.73
CA GLU A 454 -6.09 32.00 -5.31
C GLU A 454 -6.47 30.86 -6.27
N ILE A 455 -7.72 30.41 -6.27
CA ILE A 455 -8.21 29.42 -7.25
C ILE A 455 -9.37 30.02 -8.04
N VAL A 456 -9.16 30.13 -9.35
CA VAL A 456 -10.18 30.60 -10.30
C VAL A 456 -10.78 29.40 -10.99
N PHE A 457 -12.01 29.08 -10.63
CA PHE A 457 -12.74 27.95 -11.19
C PHE A 457 -13.46 28.29 -12.50
N LEU A 458 -13.78 27.26 -13.29
CA LEU A 458 -14.53 27.33 -14.53
C LEU A 458 -13.87 28.28 -15.54
N VAL A 459 -12.55 28.17 -15.69
CA VAL A 459 -11.77 28.88 -16.70
C VAL A 459 -10.74 27.95 -17.36
N ALA A 460 -10.49 28.15 -18.63
CA ALA A 460 -9.45 27.45 -19.39
C ALA A 460 -8.64 28.44 -20.21
N PRO A 461 -7.33 28.16 -20.45
CA PRO A 461 -6.53 28.99 -21.33
C PRO A 461 -7.00 28.86 -22.78
N SER A 462 -6.99 29.97 -23.52
CA SER A 462 -7.25 30.04 -24.96
C SER A 462 -6.03 30.47 -25.75
N ARG A 463 -5.21 31.37 -25.17
CA ARG A 463 -4.01 31.90 -25.80
C ARG A 463 -3.05 32.47 -24.77
N VAL A 464 -1.76 32.47 -25.08
CA VAL A 464 -0.71 33.17 -24.32
C VAL A 464 -0.04 34.21 -25.21
N TYR A 465 -0.03 35.46 -24.77
CA TYR A 465 0.72 36.53 -25.39
C TYR A 465 1.97 36.81 -24.54
N SER A 466 3.08 37.12 -25.20
CA SER A 466 4.33 37.49 -24.51
C SER A 466 4.92 38.75 -25.15
N GLU A 467 4.98 39.82 -24.40
CA GLU A 467 5.64 41.06 -24.81
C GLU A 467 6.51 41.59 -23.67
N ASN A 468 7.79 41.92 -23.97
CA ASN A 468 8.70 42.58 -23.05
C ASN A 468 8.80 41.92 -21.65
N HIS A 469 8.87 40.57 -21.60
CA HIS A 469 8.90 39.77 -20.36
C HIS A 469 7.59 39.77 -19.55
N ASN A 470 6.49 40.35 -20.06
CA ASN A 470 5.17 40.22 -19.48
C ASN A 470 4.37 39.14 -20.23
N LEU A 471 3.69 38.28 -19.50
CA LEU A 471 2.76 37.31 -20.04
C LEU A 471 1.32 37.81 -19.87
N GLU A 472 0.55 37.74 -20.92
CA GLU A 472 -0.91 37.92 -20.88
C GLU A 472 -1.57 36.59 -21.24
N LEU A 473 -2.22 36.00 -20.26
CA LEU A 473 -2.97 34.76 -20.42
C LEU A 473 -4.43 35.09 -20.75
N GLU A 474 -4.83 34.76 -21.97
CA GLU A 474 -6.23 34.80 -22.34
C GLU A 474 -6.94 33.53 -21.81
N LEU A 475 -8.00 33.75 -21.06
CA LEU A 475 -8.81 32.73 -20.43
C LEU A 475 -10.24 32.84 -20.95
N VAL A 476 -10.88 31.68 -21.18
CA VAL A 476 -12.32 31.59 -21.52
C VAL A 476 -13.09 30.97 -20.35
N ARG A 477 -14.29 31.48 -20.07
CA ARG A 477 -15.16 30.88 -19.04
C ARG A 477 -15.73 29.56 -19.53
N MET A 478 -15.94 28.65 -18.57
CA MET A 478 -16.42 27.29 -18.83
C MET A 478 -17.76 27.05 -18.12
N GLU A 479 -18.56 26.18 -18.69
CA GLU A 479 -19.70 25.54 -18.03
C GLU A 479 -19.50 24.03 -17.95
N LEU A 480 -20.23 23.36 -17.07
CA LEU A 480 -20.12 21.92 -16.91
C LEU A 480 -21.26 21.20 -17.65
N GLY A 481 -20.90 20.44 -18.68
CA GLY A 481 -21.79 19.54 -19.42
C GLY A 481 -21.95 18.16 -18.76
N GLU A 482 -22.27 17.16 -19.56
CA GLU A 482 -22.43 15.76 -19.14
C GLU A 482 -21.10 15.16 -18.65
N PRO A 483 -21.14 14.11 -17.81
CA PRO A 483 -19.94 13.41 -17.35
C PRO A 483 -19.11 12.83 -18.52
N ASP A 484 -17.80 12.91 -18.42
CA ASP A 484 -16.84 12.26 -19.31
C ASP A 484 -16.59 10.79 -18.90
N ALA A 485 -15.71 10.10 -19.62
CA ALA A 485 -15.34 8.70 -19.33
C ALA A 485 -14.74 8.47 -17.93
N SER A 486 -14.27 9.54 -17.25
CA SER A 486 -13.79 9.51 -15.88
C SER A 486 -14.88 9.74 -14.83
N GLY A 487 -16.13 9.90 -15.26
CA GLY A 487 -17.27 10.24 -14.40
C GLY A 487 -17.33 11.72 -13.98
N ARG A 488 -16.37 12.56 -14.38
CA ARG A 488 -16.35 14.00 -14.07
C ARG A 488 -17.07 14.79 -15.14
N ARG A 489 -17.79 15.84 -14.75
CA ARG A 489 -18.52 16.69 -15.69
C ARG A 489 -17.56 17.35 -16.69
N ARG A 490 -17.91 17.28 -17.98
CA ARG A 490 -17.08 17.77 -19.08
C ARG A 490 -17.11 19.31 -19.10
N PRO A 491 -15.95 20.00 -19.11
CA PRO A 491 -15.91 21.45 -19.26
C PRO A 491 -16.19 21.85 -20.72
N VAL A 492 -17.09 22.82 -20.90
CA VAL A 492 -17.50 23.36 -22.20
C VAL A 492 -17.23 24.87 -22.21
N PRO A 493 -16.49 25.41 -23.22
CA PRO A 493 -16.19 26.85 -23.26
C PRO A 493 -17.43 27.67 -23.65
N ILE A 494 -17.62 28.81 -22.96
CA ILE A 494 -18.67 29.80 -23.25
C ILE A 494 -18.06 30.87 -24.16
N LYS A 495 -18.42 30.85 -25.42
CA LYS A 495 -17.90 31.81 -26.41
C LYS A 495 -18.23 33.26 -26.06
N GLY A 496 -17.31 34.19 -26.31
CA GLY A 496 -17.48 35.62 -26.06
C GLY A 496 -17.30 36.02 -24.58
N THR A 497 -16.69 35.14 -23.77
CA THR A 497 -16.42 35.41 -22.35
C THR A 497 -14.93 35.49 -22.05
N GLU A 498 -14.13 35.66 -23.10
CA GLU A 498 -12.67 35.74 -23.01
C GLU A 498 -12.24 36.97 -22.18
N PHE A 499 -11.21 36.79 -21.37
CA PHE A 499 -10.60 37.86 -20.58
C PHE A 499 -9.11 37.61 -20.34
N ILE A 500 -8.38 38.68 -20.03
CA ILE A 500 -6.93 38.63 -19.88
C ILE A 500 -6.53 38.61 -18.41
N ALA A 501 -5.58 37.73 -18.06
CA ALA A 501 -4.85 37.72 -16.80
C ALA A 501 -3.38 38.06 -17.05
N GLY A 502 -2.88 39.16 -16.47
CA GLY A 502 -1.46 39.54 -16.55
C GLY A 502 -0.61 38.77 -15.57
N LEU A 503 0.44 38.10 -16.06
CA LEU A 503 1.33 37.22 -15.31
C LEU A 503 2.81 37.58 -15.61
N ASP A 504 3.72 37.12 -14.76
CA ASP A 504 5.14 37.12 -15.00
C ASP A 504 5.65 35.71 -15.35
N THR A 505 4.98 34.69 -14.79
CA THR A 505 5.26 33.28 -15.04
C THR A 505 3.97 32.48 -15.15
N LEU A 506 3.91 31.54 -16.09
CA LEU A 506 2.82 30.57 -16.25
C LEU A 506 3.37 29.15 -16.08
N ILE A 507 2.80 28.37 -15.15
CA ILE A 507 3.17 26.96 -14.93
C ILE A 507 2.07 26.07 -15.48
N ALA A 508 2.41 25.20 -16.44
CA ALA A 508 1.47 24.26 -17.06
C ALA A 508 1.48 22.93 -16.29
N ALA A 509 0.37 22.59 -15.60
CA ALA A 509 0.22 21.39 -14.77
C ALA A 509 -1.00 20.56 -15.24
N ILE A 510 -1.00 20.14 -16.48
CA ILE A 510 -2.17 19.49 -17.14
C ILE A 510 -2.00 17.98 -17.36
N GLY A 511 -0.95 17.41 -16.83
CA GLY A 511 -0.68 15.97 -16.85
C GLY A 511 0.62 15.60 -17.54
N GLU A 512 1.03 14.38 -17.30
CA GLU A 512 2.28 13.77 -17.78
C GLU A 512 1.95 12.46 -18.53
N ARG A 513 2.92 11.97 -19.31
CA ARG A 513 2.89 10.66 -19.97
C ARG A 513 4.27 10.02 -19.95
N PRO A 514 4.36 8.69 -20.14
CA PRO A 514 5.64 8.03 -20.27
C PRO A 514 6.42 8.51 -21.51
N ASP A 515 7.72 8.73 -21.33
CA ASP A 515 8.68 8.96 -22.40
C ASP A 515 9.48 7.67 -22.62
N ILE A 516 9.01 6.83 -23.54
CA ILE A 516 9.62 5.52 -23.81
C ILE A 516 10.70 5.69 -24.90
N PRO A 517 11.98 5.44 -24.59
CA PRO A 517 13.05 5.52 -25.57
C PRO A 517 12.81 4.56 -26.77
N ALA A 518 12.88 5.07 -27.97
CA ALA A 518 12.69 4.27 -29.19
C ALA A 518 13.66 3.07 -29.28
N GLY A 519 14.86 3.20 -28.70
CA GLY A 519 15.85 2.12 -28.62
C GLY A 519 15.43 0.91 -27.78
N PHE A 520 14.33 0.99 -27.00
CA PHE A 520 13.81 -0.15 -26.24
C PHE A 520 13.03 -1.14 -27.12
N GLN A 521 12.48 -0.68 -28.25
CA GLN A 521 11.74 -1.50 -29.22
C GLN A 521 10.59 -2.30 -28.57
N LEU A 522 9.80 -1.63 -27.74
CA LEU A 522 8.67 -2.21 -27.02
C LEU A 522 7.33 -1.69 -27.57
N GLU A 523 6.30 -2.51 -27.41
CA GLU A 523 4.95 -2.09 -27.76
C GLU A 523 4.41 -1.06 -26.74
N VAL A 524 3.81 0.01 -27.29
CA VAL A 524 3.13 1.04 -26.50
C VAL A 524 1.64 1.05 -26.80
N GLY A 525 0.87 1.46 -25.81
CA GLY A 525 -0.58 1.63 -25.87
C GLY A 525 -1.00 3.11 -25.88
N PRO A 526 -2.27 3.37 -25.56
CA PRO A 526 -2.78 4.74 -25.41
C PRO A 526 -1.97 5.52 -24.37
N GLY A 527 -1.76 6.82 -24.61
CA GLY A 527 -0.99 7.68 -23.71
C GLY A 527 0.51 7.37 -23.67
N ASN A 528 1.04 6.65 -24.67
CA ASN A 528 2.45 6.20 -24.73
C ASN A 528 2.86 5.24 -23.58
N ALA A 529 1.90 4.60 -22.92
CA ALA A 529 2.17 3.63 -21.85
C ALA A 529 2.65 2.29 -22.42
N LEU A 530 3.59 1.63 -21.75
CA LEU A 530 4.08 0.31 -22.13
C LEU A 530 2.96 -0.74 -22.01
N LYS A 531 2.81 -1.57 -23.05
CA LYS A 531 1.92 -2.73 -22.97
C LYS A 531 2.57 -3.86 -22.23
N VAL A 532 1.87 -4.40 -21.25
CA VAL A 532 2.32 -5.56 -20.46
C VAL A 532 1.21 -6.61 -20.33
N ASN A 533 1.63 -7.83 -20.05
CA ASN A 533 0.75 -8.92 -19.67
C ASN A 533 0.35 -8.82 -18.17
N GLN A 534 -0.50 -9.75 -17.72
CA GLN A 534 -0.93 -9.77 -16.32
C GLN A 534 0.23 -9.92 -15.31
N ASP A 535 1.33 -10.53 -15.71
CA ASP A 535 2.54 -10.72 -14.91
C ASP A 535 3.57 -9.59 -15.08
N LEU A 536 3.18 -8.49 -15.73
CA LEU A 536 4.03 -7.34 -16.06
C LEU A 536 5.13 -7.62 -17.09
N SER A 537 5.13 -8.79 -17.76
CA SER A 537 6.04 -9.05 -18.88
C SER A 537 5.64 -8.21 -20.10
N THR A 538 6.64 -7.69 -20.83
CA THR A 538 6.45 -6.91 -22.06
C THR A 538 6.43 -7.82 -23.31
N SER A 539 6.37 -7.21 -24.50
CA SER A 539 6.52 -7.92 -25.78
C SER A 539 7.93 -8.52 -25.98
N ARG A 540 8.90 -8.16 -25.15
CA ARG A 540 10.28 -8.64 -25.21
C ARG A 540 10.60 -9.58 -24.05
N GLU A 541 11.10 -10.77 -24.37
CA GLU A 541 11.47 -11.79 -23.38
C GLU A 541 12.49 -11.27 -22.37
N GLY A 542 12.27 -11.57 -21.09
CA GLY A 542 13.13 -11.13 -19.98
C GLY A 542 12.99 -9.66 -19.60
N VAL A 543 12.07 -8.92 -20.26
CA VAL A 543 11.81 -7.50 -19.98
C VAL A 543 10.42 -7.35 -19.37
N PHE A 544 10.37 -6.71 -18.21
CA PHE A 544 9.16 -6.41 -17.44
C PHE A 544 9.01 -4.89 -17.30
N ALA A 545 7.79 -4.41 -17.12
CA ALA A 545 7.55 -3.00 -16.88
C ALA A 545 6.42 -2.78 -15.85
N GLY A 546 6.48 -1.67 -15.11
CA GLY A 546 5.44 -1.34 -14.13
C GLY A 546 5.63 0.04 -13.50
N GLY A 547 4.60 0.48 -12.77
CA GLY A 547 4.46 1.86 -12.32
C GLY A 547 4.00 2.77 -13.46
N ASP A 548 4.24 4.07 -13.34
CA ASP A 548 3.64 5.07 -14.23
C ASP A 548 4.03 4.90 -15.71
N CYS A 549 5.10 4.19 -16.04
CA CYS A 549 5.43 3.90 -17.45
C CYS A 549 4.49 2.87 -18.10
N GLU A 550 3.72 2.15 -17.31
CA GLU A 550 2.73 1.15 -17.74
C GLU A 550 1.30 1.65 -17.49
N SER A 551 1.02 2.14 -16.29
CA SER A 551 -0.33 2.57 -15.90
C SER A 551 -0.68 4.01 -16.30
N GLY A 552 0.29 4.82 -16.70
CA GLY A 552 0.21 6.28 -16.64
C GLY A 552 0.39 6.81 -15.22
N PRO A 553 0.45 8.16 -15.04
CA PRO A 553 0.64 8.79 -13.72
C PRO A 553 -0.40 8.32 -12.70
N ALA A 554 0.09 7.80 -11.55
CA ALA A 554 -0.72 7.20 -10.51
C ALA A 554 -0.19 7.56 -9.10
N LEU A 555 -0.75 6.91 -8.07
CA LEU A 555 -0.34 7.12 -6.69
C LEU A 555 0.98 6.37 -6.38
N VAL A 556 1.77 6.89 -5.46
CA VAL A 556 3.02 6.23 -5.00
C VAL A 556 2.76 4.78 -4.56
N ILE A 557 1.64 4.53 -3.87
CA ILE A 557 1.30 3.17 -3.41
C ILE A 557 1.01 2.20 -4.58
N ASN A 558 0.50 2.68 -5.72
CA ASN A 558 0.29 1.87 -6.92
C ASN A 558 1.64 1.47 -7.53
N ALA A 559 2.60 2.41 -7.59
CA ALA A 559 3.95 2.14 -8.06
C ALA A 559 4.68 1.14 -7.16
N VAL A 560 4.53 1.24 -5.82
CA VAL A 560 5.04 0.24 -4.86
C VAL A 560 4.42 -1.14 -5.12
N ALA A 561 3.10 -1.21 -5.33
CA ALA A 561 2.40 -2.47 -5.65
C ALA A 561 2.91 -3.10 -6.96
N ALA A 562 3.13 -2.27 -8.00
CA ALA A 562 3.70 -2.72 -9.27
C ALA A 562 5.12 -3.28 -9.08
N GLY A 563 5.97 -2.62 -8.28
CA GLY A 563 7.31 -3.10 -7.95
C GLY A 563 7.31 -4.45 -7.22
N ARG A 564 6.38 -4.66 -6.28
CA ARG A 564 6.18 -5.95 -5.61
C ARG A 564 5.80 -7.04 -6.60
N LYS A 565 4.81 -6.77 -7.44
CA LYS A 565 4.32 -7.70 -8.46
C LYS A 565 5.42 -8.04 -9.47
N ALA A 566 6.20 -7.05 -9.91
CA ALA A 566 7.34 -7.25 -10.79
C ALA A 566 8.40 -8.16 -10.16
N ALA A 567 8.74 -7.95 -8.89
CA ALA A 567 9.70 -8.81 -8.19
C ALA A 567 9.25 -10.27 -8.15
N GLN A 568 7.96 -10.53 -7.87
CA GLN A 568 7.40 -11.89 -7.90
C GLN A 568 7.48 -12.52 -9.30
N SER A 569 7.16 -11.75 -10.34
CA SER A 569 7.13 -12.22 -11.73
C SER A 569 8.54 -12.50 -12.24
N ILE A 570 9.48 -11.62 -11.96
CA ILE A 570 10.88 -11.78 -12.35
C ILE A 570 11.52 -12.97 -11.63
N ASP A 571 11.27 -13.16 -10.34
CA ASP A 571 11.77 -14.32 -9.61
C ASP A 571 11.25 -15.63 -10.21
N ARG A 572 9.93 -15.71 -10.56
CA ARG A 572 9.38 -16.88 -11.26
C ARG A 572 10.00 -17.10 -12.64
N TYR A 573 10.21 -16.06 -13.40
CA TYR A 573 10.87 -16.12 -14.70
C TYR A 573 12.29 -16.68 -14.60
N LEU A 574 13.00 -16.34 -13.53
CA LEU A 574 14.36 -16.82 -13.24
C LEU A 574 14.41 -18.19 -12.56
N GLY A 575 13.26 -18.85 -12.38
CA GLY A 575 13.13 -20.20 -11.82
C GLY A 575 12.84 -20.26 -10.31
N GLY A 576 12.58 -19.11 -9.68
CA GLY A 576 12.14 -19.02 -8.29
C GLY A 576 10.64 -19.27 -8.10
N LYS A 577 10.16 -19.13 -6.87
CA LYS A 577 8.75 -19.33 -6.49
C LYS A 577 7.91 -18.06 -6.58
N GLY A 578 8.53 -16.89 -6.65
CA GLY A 578 7.88 -15.59 -6.57
C GLY A 578 7.31 -15.29 -5.18
N ASP A 579 7.87 -15.89 -4.14
CA ASP A 579 7.40 -15.69 -2.77
C ASP A 579 8.21 -14.58 -2.09
N ILE A 580 7.60 -13.41 -1.99
CA ILE A 580 8.14 -12.22 -1.33
C ILE A 580 7.52 -11.99 0.05
N THR A 581 6.86 -12.99 0.61
CA THR A 581 6.19 -12.88 1.91
C THR A 581 7.21 -12.70 3.01
N GLU A 582 6.99 -11.69 3.85
CA GLU A 582 7.82 -11.42 5.02
C GLU A 582 6.98 -11.57 6.30
N HIS A 583 7.64 -12.01 7.37
CA HIS A 583 7.10 -12.09 8.72
C HIS A 583 8.09 -11.39 9.65
N LEU A 584 7.88 -10.09 9.87
CA LEU A 584 8.81 -9.23 10.59
C LEU A 584 8.43 -9.02 12.06
N VAL A 585 7.23 -9.45 12.46
CA VAL A 585 6.79 -9.42 13.85
C VAL A 585 7.31 -10.67 14.57
N ALA A 586 7.90 -10.50 15.75
CA ALA A 586 8.38 -11.63 16.56
C ALA A 586 7.22 -12.56 16.95
N ALA A 587 7.47 -13.88 16.94
CA ALA A 587 6.44 -14.89 17.24
C ALA A 587 5.78 -14.69 18.63
N GLU A 588 6.55 -14.26 19.63
CA GLU A 588 6.05 -13.93 20.95
C GLU A 588 5.06 -12.75 20.95
N GLU A 589 5.26 -11.83 20.04
CA GLU A 589 4.36 -10.70 19.81
C GLU A 589 3.12 -11.08 19.03
N ALA A 590 3.20 -12.03 18.12
CA ALA A 590 2.07 -12.53 17.36
C ALA A 590 1.02 -13.26 18.22
N THR A 591 1.44 -13.87 19.33
CA THR A 591 0.55 -14.60 20.26
C THR A 591 -0.26 -13.72 21.20
N THR A 592 0.05 -12.43 21.33
CA THR A 592 -0.68 -11.48 22.22
C THR A 592 -1.96 -10.88 21.59
N TRP A 593 -2.46 -11.44 20.54
CA TRP A 593 -3.61 -10.98 19.73
C TRP A 593 -4.93 -10.79 20.47
N LEU A 594 -5.08 -11.43 21.60
CA LEU A 594 -6.35 -11.71 22.24
C LEU A 594 -6.56 -10.91 23.51
N GLU A 595 -5.62 -10.02 23.83
CA GLU A 595 -5.85 -9.04 24.87
C GLU A 595 -6.89 -8.03 24.40
N ASP A 596 -7.84 -7.68 25.27
CA ASP A 596 -8.88 -6.70 24.99
C ASP A 596 -8.23 -5.40 24.50
N VAL A 597 -8.56 -4.99 23.28
CA VAL A 597 -8.22 -3.64 22.81
C VAL A 597 -9.21 -2.70 23.46
N PRO A 598 -8.76 -1.71 24.23
CA PRO A 598 -9.64 -0.70 24.76
C PRO A 598 -10.45 -0.08 23.60
N THR A 599 -11.76 0.08 23.80
CA THR A 599 -12.67 0.70 22.84
C THR A 599 -13.11 2.07 23.35
N GLY A 600 -13.51 2.97 22.47
CA GLY A 600 -14.03 4.29 22.87
C GLY A 600 -13.02 5.42 22.72
N GLY A 601 -12.11 5.31 21.75
CA GLY A 601 -11.15 6.35 21.42
C GLY A 601 -11.79 7.61 20.79
N SER A 602 -10.96 8.58 20.47
CA SER A 602 -11.35 9.87 19.89
C SER A 602 -10.69 10.12 18.54
N LEU A 603 -11.35 10.90 17.70
CA LEU A 603 -10.83 11.29 16.39
C LEU A 603 -9.52 12.08 16.54
N ALA A 604 -8.49 11.66 15.81
CA ALA A 604 -7.22 12.35 15.77
C ALA A 604 -7.34 13.72 15.11
N THR A 605 -6.79 14.74 15.78
CA THR A 605 -6.58 16.06 15.21
C THR A 605 -5.16 16.13 14.64
N ILE A 606 -5.06 16.45 13.35
CA ILE A 606 -3.77 16.62 12.68
C ILE A 606 -3.31 18.06 12.88
N SER A 607 -2.06 18.23 13.31
CA SER A 607 -1.45 19.53 13.49
C SER A 607 -0.69 19.95 12.23
N TYR A 608 -0.82 21.21 11.85
CA TYR A 608 -0.10 21.82 10.74
C TYR A 608 0.67 23.05 11.23
N LEU A 609 1.77 23.35 10.56
CA LEU A 609 2.43 24.64 10.77
C LEU A 609 1.47 25.80 10.45
N ALA A 610 1.58 26.90 11.18
CA ALA A 610 0.79 28.12 10.88
C ALA A 610 1.08 28.61 9.44
N PRO A 611 0.08 29.11 8.70
CA PRO A 611 0.22 29.49 7.28
C PRO A 611 1.40 30.43 7.01
N GLN A 612 1.63 31.44 7.87
CA GLN A 612 2.75 32.39 7.74
C GLN A 612 4.13 31.74 7.95
N ALA A 613 4.19 30.61 8.68
CA ALA A 613 5.42 29.85 8.86
C ALA A 613 5.67 28.90 7.68
N ARG A 614 4.60 28.36 7.08
CA ARG A 614 4.70 27.43 5.93
C ARG A 614 5.40 28.06 4.73
N ILE A 615 5.05 29.30 4.39
CA ILE A 615 5.58 29.99 3.19
C ILE A 615 7.02 30.48 3.35
N LYS A 616 7.57 30.51 4.58
CA LYS A 616 8.92 31.02 4.86
C LYS A 616 10.03 30.00 4.72
N GLY A 617 9.71 28.73 4.45
CA GLY A 617 10.72 27.69 4.39
C GLY A 617 10.19 26.35 3.88
N LEU A 618 11.03 25.33 4.02
CA LEU A 618 10.74 23.96 3.54
C LEU A 618 10.48 22.98 4.70
N SER A 619 10.27 23.47 5.92
CA SER A 619 9.93 22.64 7.06
C SER A 619 8.63 21.86 6.80
N GLU A 620 8.57 20.61 7.27
CA GLU A 620 7.40 19.76 7.10
C GLU A 620 6.13 20.44 7.62
N VAL A 621 5.14 20.58 6.76
CA VAL A 621 3.89 21.30 7.06
C VAL A 621 2.98 20.49 7.97
N GLU A 622 2.76 19.21 7.66
CA GLU A 622 1.97 18.30 8.46
C GLU A 622 2.82 17.70 9.57
N GLN A 623 2.52 18.03 10.83
CA GLN A 623 3.40 17.70 11.96
C GLN A 623 3.24 16.25 12.49
N GLY A 624 2.35 15.45 11.90
CA GLY A 624 2.07 14.11 12.37
C GLY A 624 1.18 14.07 13.61
N ILE A 625 1.16 12.93 14.28
CA ILE A 625 0.42 12.69 15.53
C ILE A 625 1.34 12.07 16.57
N ASN A 626 1.11 12.39 17.82
CA ASN A 626 1.84 11.86 18.97
C ASN A 626 1.10 10.67 19.62
N TRP A 627 1.64 10.12 20.70
CA TRP A 627 1.07 9.01 21.42
C TRP A 627 -0.34 9.26 21.95
N GLU A 628 -0.57 10.45 22.52
CA GLU A 628 -1.84 10.85 23.10
C GLU A 628 -2.95 10.97 22.06
N THR A 629 -2.58 11.10 20.78
CA THR A 629 -3.51 11.19 19.66
C THR A 629 -3.63 9.87 18.90
N ALA A 630 -2.51 9.16 18.69
CA ALA A 630 -2.46 7.94 17.88
C ALA A 630 -3.20 6.78 18.53
N VAL A 631 -2.98 6.56 19.84
CA VAL A 631 -3.59 5.44 20.56
C VAL A 631 -5.12 5.59 20.64
N PRO A 632 -5.71 6.73 21.04
CA PRO A 632 -7.16 6.91 20.99
C PRO A 632 -7.76 6.79 19.57
N GLU A 633 -7.11 7.29 18.53
CA GLU A 633 -7.57 7.11 17.15
C GLU A 633 -7.58 5.63 16.75
N ALA A 634 -6.56 4.88 17.12
CA ALA A 634 -6.46 3.46 16.83
C ALA A 634 -7.49 2.61 17.62
N GLN A 635 -8.02 3.13 18.73
CA GLN A 635 -9.05 2.50 19.58
C GLN A 635 -10.48 2.80 19.10
N ARG A 636 -10.66 3.69 18.14
CA ARG A 636 -11.96 3.93 17.51
C ARG A 636 -12.43 2.73 16.72
#